data_a8bb906dc9445a7d4e70ae4cef4ec23e
#
_entry.id   a8bb906dc9445a7d4e70ae4cef4ec23e
#
_cell.length_a   1.000
_cell.length_b   1.000
_cell.length_c   1.000
_cell.angle_alpha   90.00
_cell.angle_beta   90.00
_cell.angle_gamma   90.00
#
_symmetry.space_group_name_H-M   'P 1'
#
loop_
_entity.id
_entity.type
_entity.pdbx_description
1 polymer ?
#
loop_
_entity_poly.entity_id
_entity_poly.type
_entity_poly.pdbx_seq_one_letter_code
_entity_poly.pdbx_strand_id
1 'polypeptide(L)'
;MKYTKKGIFKPGILFRTALFCICILTGCKDDELPDKAPDITGRQETLNDINNNIKALQQLIKAEENNVGIKTCTPSGNRTGYQIELTNGTLITVCTQIAALDGETNQTVYAPLIGAQERNGVYYWTIGDEWLFTNGATGSKTKVTGSDSVLPQVGIAEEGYWSIDYGNRTYTLDEKAQSGRIESVFRNVDLSNSGYVTFTFTGNTSSIVLPIKENGGDNPVTGALRRPISPNRPMWLIHIDSWTYPDPEKIIDMIPEDIRPFVVFNISLSTSPHDAANFERVEYGYETAKSWLRVCAEKNVWAMVQPASGAKCHFPDFTDYAELETSMYDEFYRDYPNFLGFNYSEQFWGFDNSLFNVRYEDRLTHWSNLMKLSHKYGGYLVVSFCNAYWGASHNPIAMFKRSGSFREACSLYPEHFILCEKYTSQNGFFDVESTCLGAYLSGYAGQYGIRFDECGWNGLYGDTDFPVAAGAIPALEHITLTGQTVIDGPELIWRQCYKEGSITDNGGYKQRNWEMFPQFENINLDIFRKILDGTVYIPGREEVIERTKAVIVHDVNSGSNMQKYSAPVGLYEGLYRMDDDGNNQSEQDYNKNYFKKTGRYPTIPIVYGLRDAIANTFSVQVNMSEYASRWGDKDKKVQEFKTLFPEEYTGNLYAGRSDNRWVTYNPTGQTASATLPLKYNTCDKIELTYAKYTAGIVKEHTDKLTFYLTNYSNTNTSLKSEVIRIFGSTQKPTYTYNDRGSRTVAPQISETWNNNILALTVKHNGPLDITVNCAGNAMQRETGYRTATISTPASPQSYSGPRQHEAENFDYKNIKAHVKNAAGGSIRNYTALGYINFGSSSAAAVRDMVSVLNEGPYTLKIRYRAPSATVSTVELHINGKTSGFPEFTQTGNDDWRVSMQQVYLNKGTNTIELRANGNAASELYLDNIIIEGV
;
A
#
# COMPACT_ATOMS: atom_id res chain seq x y z
N MET A 1 -18.43 -50.89 -16.25
CA MET A 1 -19.08 -50.94 -17.59
C MET A 1 -18.38 -49.82 -18.40
N LYS A 2 -17.41 -50.07 -19.22
CA LYS A 2 -17.38 -50.47 -20.64
C LYS A 2 -18.44 -49.73 -21.48
N TYR A 3 -18.04 -48.81 -22.34
CA TYR A 3 -17.70 -48.94 -23.77
C TYR A 3 -17.37 -47.52 -24.30
N THR A 4 -16.25 -47.20 -24.85
CA THR A 4 -15.62 -47.40 -26.16
C THR A 4 -16.33 -46.69 -27.35
N LYS A 5 -15.55 -45.74 -27.90
CA LYS A 5 -14.91 -45.72 -29.24
C LYS A 5 -15.59 -44.97 -30.39
N LYS A 6 -14.71 -44.25 -31.07
CA LYS A 6 -14.53 -43.99 -32.53
C LYS A 6 -15.46 -42.90 -33.14
N GLY A 7 -14.99 -42.11 -34.04
CA GLY A 7 -13.80 -42.00 -34.89
C GLY A 7 -14.02 -40.96 -35.99
N ILE A 8 -12.94 -40.39 -36.45
CA ILE A 8 -12.47 -40.24 -37.82
C ILE A 8 -13.35 -39.44 -38.79
N PHE A 9 -12.88 -38.33 -39.30
CA PHE A 9 -12.56 -38.17 -40.73
C PHE A 9 -11.87 -36.82 -41.02
N LYS A 10 -10.77 -36.88 -41.70
CA LYS A 10 -10.13 -35.95 -42.64
C LYS A 10 -10.71 -36.21 -44.04
N PRO A 11 -10.37 -35.48 -45.10
CA PRO A 11 -9.38 -34.47 -45.47
C PRO A 11 -10.00 -33.39 -46.40
N GLY A 12 -9.29 -32.43 -46.89
CA GLY A 12 -8.27 -32.27 -47.83
C GLY A 12 -8.38 -31.00 -48.64
N ILE A 13 -7.23 -30.61 -49.15
CA ILE A 13 -6.86 -30.27 -50.53
C ILE A 13 -7.05 -28.79 -50.94
N LEU A 14 -6.00 -28.12 -51.22
CA LEU A 14 -5.03 -27.84 -52.27
C LEU A 14 -5.42 -26.53 -53.05
N PHE A 15 -4.64 -25.67 -53.48
CA PHE A 15 -3.57 -25.56 -54.46
C PHE A 15 -3.10 -24.11 -54.58
N ARG A 16 -1.86 -23.89 -54.74
CA ARG A 16 -0.92 -23.54 -55.84
C ARG A 16 -0.85 -22.05 -56.13
N THR A 17 0.19 -21.43 -56.50
CA THR A 17 1.49 -21.65 -57.14
C THR A 17 1.94 -20.23 -57.54
N ALA A 18 3.06 -19.80 -57.72
CA ALA A 18 4.37 -20.12 -58.28
C ALA A 18 5.08 -18.78 -58.48
N LEU A 19 6.33 -18.68 -58.44
CA LEU A 19 7.47 -19.12 -59.21
C LEU A 19 8.12 -17.98 -60.00
N PHE A 20 9.39 -18.06 -60.09
CA PHE A 20 10.36 -17.69 -61.13
C PHE A 20 11.37 -16.59 -60.78
N CYS A 21 12.61 -16.62 -61.06
CA CYS A 21 13.63 -17.54 -61.64
C CYS A 21 14.98 -16.82 -61.43
N ILE A 22 16.04 -17.52 -61.12
CA ILE A 22 17.11 -18.17 -61.88
C ILE A 22 17.95 -17.22 -62.75
N CYS A 23 19.27 -17.29 -62.58
CA CYS A 23 20.35 -17.59 -63.46
C CYS A 23 21.68 -17.55 -62.72
N ILE A 24 22.43 -18.62 -62.42
CA ILE A 24 23.24 -19.54 -63.31
C ILE A 24 24.26 -18.76 -64.18
N LEU A 25 25.49 -18.90 -64.07
CA LEU A 25 26.53 -19.93 -64.21
C LEU A 25 27.91 -19.23 -64.27
N THR A 26 28.86 -19.74 -63.85
CA THR A 26 29.91 -20.74 -64.07
C THR A 26 31.29 -20.14 -64.02
N GLY A 27 32.16 -20.89 -63.43
CA GLY A 27 33.42 -21.15 -64.05
C GLY A 27 34.69 -20.96 -63.24
N CYS A 28 35.11 -22.03 -62.63
CA CYS A 28 36.48 -22.57 -62.54
C CYS A 28 37.68 -21.76 -62.12
N LYS A 29 38.27 -22.27 -61.08
CA LYS A 29 39.71 -22.64 -60.85
C LYS A 29 40.55 -21.68 -60.03
N ASP A 30 40.95 -22.31 -58.94
CA ASP A 30 42.22 -22.31 -58.22
C ASP A 30 43.19 -21.11 -58.40
N ASP A 31 43.31 -20.48 -57.17
CA ASP A 31 44.62 -20.42 -56.52
C ASP A 31 44.56 -19.66 -55.23
N GLU A 32 45.21 -20.24 -54.22
CA GLU A 32 45.76 -19.71 -52.99
C GLU A 32 45.00 -18.58 -52.21
N LEU A 33 44.63 -18.94 -51.03
CA LEU A 33 44.16 -18.07 -49.98
C LEU A 33 44.99 -16.83 -49.71
N PRO A 34 44.34 -15.67 -49.56
CA PRO A 34 44.70 -14.74 -48.51
C PRO A 34 43.65 -14.76 -47.42
N ASP A 35 44.06 -14.45 -46.23
CA ASP A 35 43.33 -14.31 -44.97
C ASP A 35 41.84 -13.94 -45.17
N LYS A 36 40.95 -14.78 -44.66
CA LYS A 36 39.55 -14.38 -44.49
C LYS A 36 39.50 -13.09 -43.71
N ALA A 37 39.08 -12.04 -44.40
CA ALA A 37 38.62 -10.84 -43.70
C ALA A 37 37.60 -11.28 -42.63
N PRO A 38 37.69 -10.78 -41.40
CA PRO A 38 36.76 -11.14 -40.36
C PRO A 38 35.32 -10.91 -40.87
N ASP A 39 34.41 -11.83 -40.59
CA ASP A 39 33.03 -11.78 -41.05
C ASP A 39 32.31 -10.59 -40.37
N ILE A 40 32.42 -9.42 -41.00
CA ILE A 40 31.86 -8.16 -40.56
C ILE A 40 30.32 -8.26 -40.41
N THR A 41 29.69 -9.14 -41.20
CA THR A 41 28.24 -9.32 -41.20
C THR A 41 27.75 -9.99 -39.94
N GLY A 42 28.42 -11.03 -39.47
CA GLY A 42 28.05 -11.71 -38.23
C GLY A 42 28.23 -10.83 -36.96
N ARG A 43 29.31 -10.04 -36.94
CA ARG A 43 29.53 -9.08 -35.83
C ARG A 43 28.45 -8.01 -35.76
N GLN A 44 28.02 -7.50 -36.91
CA GLN A 44 26.97 -6.46 -36.96
C GLN A 44 25.61 -7.00 -36.52
N GLU A 45 25.26 -8.23 -36.90
CA GLU A 45 24.00 -8.88 -36.46
C GLU A 45 23.99 -9.07 -34.94
N THR A 46 25.06 -9.59 -34.36
CA THR A 46 25.22 -9.74 -32.92
C THR A 46 25.08 -8.41 -32.17
N LEU A 47 25.74 -7.35 -32.61
CA LEU A 47 25.67 -6.03 -32.02
C LEU A 47 24.26 -5.43 -32.15
N ASN A 48 23.59 -5.66 -33.27
CA ASN A 48 22.20 -5.23 -33.46
C ASN A 48 21.26 -5.92 -32.49
N ASP A 49 21.40 -7.22 -32.28
CA ASP A 49 20.56 -7.97 -31.32
C ASP A 49 20.76 -7.49 -29.90
N ILE A 50 22.02 -7.26 -29.49
CA ILE A 50 22.31 -6.71 -28.13
C ILE A 50 21.68 -5.33 -27.97
N ASN A 51 21.89 -4.43 -28.92
CA ASN A 51 21.40 -3.06 -28.82
C ASN A 51 19.86 -2.96 -28.95
N ASN A 52 19.24 -3.84 -29.73
CA ASN A 52 17.80 -3.97 -29.80
C ASN A 52 17.23 -4.41 -28.44
N ASN A 53 17.88 -5.35 -27.76
CA ASN A 53 17.48 -5.78 -26.43
C ASN A 53 17.62 -4.67 -25.39
N ILE A 54 18.67 -3.86 -25.42
CA ILE A 54 18.82 -2.71 -24.53
C ILE A 54 17.70 -1.70 -24.77
N LYS A 55 17.40 -1.40 -26.04
CA LYS A 55 16.28 -0.53 -26.41
C LYS A 55 14.92 -1.12 -25.99
N ALA A 56 14.73 -2.43 -26.19
CA ALA A 56 13.53 -3.14 -25.79
C ALA A 56 13.32 -3.04 -24.26
N LEU A 57 14.36 -3.28 -23.48
CA LEU A 57 14.30 -3.15 -22.01
C LEU A 57 13.90 -1.74 -21.58
N GLN A 58 14.47 -0.69 -22.19
CA GLN A 58 14.06 0.69 -21.92
C GLN A 58 12.58 0.93 -22.24
N GLN A 59 12.10 0.40 -23.37
CA GLN A 59 10.72 0.60 -23.80
C GLN A 59 9.73 -0.16 -22.92
N LEU A 60 10.09 -1.35 -22.45
CA LEU A 60 9.27 -2.12 -21.51
C LEU A 60 9.18 -1.43 -20.14
N ILE A 61 10.29 -0.91 -19.63
CA ILE A 61 10.29 -0.11 -18.39
C ILE A 61 9.43 1.15 -18.56
N LYS A 62 9.55 1.87 -19.66
CA LYS A 62 8.68 3.02 -19.95
C LYS A 62 7.20 2.64 -20.05
N ALA A 63 6.91 1.45 -20.61
CA ALA A 63 5.55 0.95 -20.70
C ALA A 63 4.99 0.64 -19.31
N GLU A 64 5.77 0.00 -18.45
CA GLU A 64 5.42 -0.28 -17.05
C GLU A 64 5.16 1.02 -16.27
N GLU A 65 6.09 1.98 -16.31
CA GLU A 65 5.95 3.28 -15.62
C GLU A 65 4.73 4.09 -16.08
N ASN A 66 4.33 3.96 -17.34
CA ASN A 66 3.21 4.72 -17.92
C ASN A 66 1.93 3.88 -18.06
N ASN A 67 1.89 2.70 -17.46
CA ASN A 67 0.74 1.79 -17.54
C ASN A 67 0.28 1.49 -18.99
N VAL A 68 1.25 1.37 -19.89
CA VAL A 68 1.01 1.01 -21.29
C VAL A 68 0.99 -0.52 -21.40
N GLY A 69 -0.06 -1.08 -21.97
CA GLY A 69 -0.19 -2.53 -22.15
C GLY A 69 0.39 -3.04 -23.47
N ILE A 70 0.42 -4.37 -23.60
CA ILE A 70 0.75 -5.07 -24.83
C ILE A 70 -0.52 -5.25 -25.67
N LYS A 71 -0.47 -4.83 -26.93
CA LYS A 71 -1.52 -5.08 -27.91
C LYS A 71 -1.37 -6.46 -28.56
N THR A 72 -0.12 -6.80 -28.94
CA THR A 72 0.22 -8.10 -29.48
C THR A 72 1.64 -8.50 -29.05
N CYS A 73 1.84 -9.79 -28.78
CA CYS A 73 3.16 -10.37 -28.56
C CYS A 73 3.23 -11.71 -29.28
N THR A 74 4.04 -11.78 -30.33
CA THR A 74 4.14 -12.96 -31.19
C THR A 74 5.58 -13.44 -31.30
N PRO A 75 5.84 -14.75 -31.21
CA PRO A 75 7.17 -15.28 -31.49
C PRO A 75 7.63 -14.92 -32.92
N SER A 76 8.89 -14.55 -33.07
CA SER A 76 9.48 -14.33 -34.37
C SER A 76 9.57 -15.65 -35.16
N GLY A 77 9.55 -15.59 -36.48
CA GLY A 77 9.48 -16.78 -37.34
C GLY A 77 10.57 -17.80 -37.14
N ASN A 78 11.72 -17.40 -36.63
CA ASN A 78 12.87 -18.26 -36.29
C ASN A 78 12.87 -18.77 -34.83
N ARG A 79 11.89 -18.38 -34.02
CA ARG A 79 11.73 -18.72 -32.59
C ARG A 79 12.85 -18.21 -31.67
N THR A 80 13.70 -17.31 -32.13
CA THR A 80 14.82 -16.76 -31.34
C THR A 80 14.47 -15.46 -30.65
N GLY A 81 13.22 -14.96 -30.80
CA GLY A 81 12.78 -13.71 -30.24
C GLY A 81 11.26 -13.50 -30.35
N TYR A 82 10.83 -12.30 -30.00
CA TYR A 82 9.43 -11.89 -30.01
C TYR A 82 9.28 -10.50 -30.64
N GLN A 83 8.17 -10.32 -31.35
CA GLN A 83 7.71 -9.00 -31.78
C GLN A 83 6.53 -8.59 -30.94
N ILE A 84 6.59 -7.40 -30.36
CA ILE A 84 5.64 -6.86 -29.41
C ILE A 84 5.15 -5.52 -29.94
N GLU A 85 3.85 -5.36 -30.02
CA GLU A 85 3.18 -4.08 -30.24
C GLU A 85 2.55 -3.63 -28.94
N LEU A 86 2.91 -2.46 -28.46
CA LEU A 86 2.28 -1.84 -27.30
C LEU A 86 1.00 -1.10 -27.71
N THR A 87 0.09 -0.86 -26.76
CA THR A 87 -1.20 -0.18 -27.00
C THR A 87 -1.05 1.28 -27.47
N ASN A 88 0.10 1.90 -27.23
CA ASN A 88 0.45 3.22 -27.76
C ASN A 88 1.09 3.20 -29.16
N GLY A 89 1.12 2.03 -29.83
CA GLY A 89 1.68 1.85 -31.15
C GLY A 89 3.19 1.63 -31.20
N THR A 90 3.89 1.56 -30.04
CA THR A 90 5.33 1.28 -30.01
C THR A 90 5.59 -0.17 -30.40
N LEU A 91 6.51 -0.38 -31.34
CA LEU A 91 6.96 -1.71 -31.73
C LEU A 91 8.28 -2.04 -31.05
N ILE A 92 8.36 -3.21 -30.43
CA ILE A 92 9.51 -3.73 -29.69
C ILE A 92 9.89 -5.09 -30.26
N THR A 93 11.19 -5.29 -30.49
CA THR A 93 11.75 -6.60 -30.83
C THR A 93 12.62 -7.07 -29.68
N VAL A 94 12.36 -8.26 -29.18
CA VAL A 94 13.13 -8.91 -28.11
C VAL A 94 13.79 -10.17 -28.66
N CYS A 95 15.09 -10.31 -28.44
CA CYS A 95 15.87 -11.51 -28.79
C CYS A 95 16.20 -12.28 -27.51
N THR A 96 15.66 -13.49 -27.34
CA THR A 96 16.02 -14.39 -26.24
C THR A 96 17.26 -15.21 -26.51
N GLN A 97 17.69 -15.25 -27.77
CA GLN A 97 18.96 -15.81 -28.22
C GLN A 97 19.64 -14.78 -29.12
N ILE A 98 20.89 -14.49 -28.82
CA ILE A 98 21.71 -13.56 -29.59
C ILE A 98 22.52 -14.34 -30.64
N ALA A 99 22.66 -13.80 -31.83
CA ALA A 99 23.52 -14.38 -32.86
C ALA A 99 24.95 -14.54 -32.35
N ALA A 100 25.59 -15.67 -32.65
CA ALA A 100 26.97 -15.92 -32.22
C ALA A 100 27.94 -14.93 -32.87
N LEU A 101 28.89 -14.42 -32.11
CA LEU A 101 29.91 -13.54 -32.60
C LEU A 101 30.92 -14.36 -33.43
N ASP A 102 31.18 -13.96 -34.69
CA ASP A 102 32.19 -14.53 -35.63
C ASP A 102 32.04 -16.05 -35.89
N GLY A 103 30.82 -16.59 -35.90
CA GLY A 103 30.52 -17.95 -36.31
C GLY A 103 30.15 -18.92 -35.18
N GLU A 104 29.77 -20.15 -35.57
CA GLU A 104 29.26 -21.16 -34.64
C GLU A 104 30.38 -21.78 -33.80
N THR A 105 30.50 -21.36 -32.56
CA THR A 105 31.19 -22.12 -31.51
C THR A 105 30.19 -22.47 -30.41
N ASN A 106 30.28 -23.67 -29.86
CA ASN A 106 29.44 -24.09 -28.74
C ASN A 106 29.87 -23.47 -27.39
N GLN A 107 30.85 -22.62 -27.37
CA GLN A 107 31.38 -21.98 -26.18
C GLN A 107 30.67 -20.66 -25.95
N THR A 108 30.13 -20.45 -24.73
CA THR A 108 29.63 -19.17 -24.30
C THR A 108 30.79 -18.24 -23.97
N VAL A 109 30.79 -17.04 -24.54
CA VAL A 109 31.82 -16.02 -24.34
C VAL A 109 31.24 -14.79 -23.67
N TYR A 110 32.14 -14.00 -23.09
CA TYR A 110 31.76 -12.75 -22.44
C TYR A 110 31.25 -11.72 -23.45
N ALA A 111 30.17 -11.07 -23.10
CA ALA A 111 29.70 -9.83 -23.69
C ALA A 111 29.11 -8.93 -22.56
N PRO A 112 29.17 -7.60 -22.74
CA PRO A 112 28.58 -6.71 -21.73
C PRO A 112 27.07 -6.95 -21.61
N LEU A 113 26.62 -7.46 -20.46
CA LEU A 113 25.21 -7.67 -20.17
C LEU A 113 24.65 -6.37 -19.59
N ILE A 114 24.02 -5.56 -20.44
CA ILE A 114 23.36 -4.33 -20.02
C ILE A 114 21.96 -4.66 -19.50
N GLY A 115 21.76 -4.52 -18.22
CA GLY A 115 20.50 -4.71 -17.53
C GLY A 115 19.97 -3.41 -16.94
N ALA A 116 18.91 -3.51 -16.14
CA ALA A 116 18.35 -2.40 -15.40
C ALA A 116 17.90 -2.85 -14.01
N GLN A 117 18.16 -2.04 -13.03
CA GLN A 117 17.65 -2.26 -11.68
C GLN A 117 16.87 -1.05 -11.21
N GLU A 118 15.76 -1.32 -10.56
CA GLU A 118 15.00 -0.30 -9.86
C GLU A 118 15.68 0.05 -8.53
N ARG A 119 15.75 1.34 -8.25
CA ARG A 119 16.08 1.85 -6.92
C ARG A 119 15.21 3.07 -6.62
N ASN A 120 14.38 2.96 -5.59
CA ASN A 120 13.48 4.03 -5.16
C ASN A 120 12.50 4.51 -6.23
N GLY A 121 11.90 3.58 -6.98
CA GLY A 121 10.96 3.91 -8.05
C GLY A 121 11.63 4.46 -9.32
N VAL A 122 12.95 4.41 -9.42
CA VAL A 122 13.70 4.85 -10.61
C VAL A 122 14.57 3.71 -11.10
N TYR A 123 14.43 3.40 -12.38
CA TYR A 123 15.29 2.42 -13.03
C TYR A 123 16.62 3.03 -13.45
N TYR A 124 17.71 2.32 -13.14
CA TYR A 124 19.07 2.68 -13.53
C TYR A 124 19.71 1.56 -14.31
N TRP A 125 20.54 1.91 -15.27
CA TRP A 125 21.28 0.94 -16.05
C TRP A 125 22.35 0.22 -15.22
N THR A 126 22.53 -1.06 -15.51
CA THR A 126 23.62 -1.89 -14.96
C THR A 126 24.43 -2.52 -16.06
N ILE A 127 25.68 -2.87 -15.76
CA ILE A 127 26.52 -3.76 -16.54
C ILE A 127 26.84 -4.97 -15.68
N GLY A 128 26.29 -6.14 -16.04
CA GLY A 128 26.26 -7.26 -15.10
C GLY A 128 25.54 -6.86 -13.81
N ASP A 129 26.24 -7.03 -12.69
CA ASP A 129 25.72 -6.70 -11.36
C ASP A 129 26.09 -5.29 -10.86
N GLU A 130 26.83 -4.52 -11.65
CA GLU A 130 27.32 -3.19 -11.27
C GLU A 130 26.51 -2.06 -11.92
N TRP A 131 26.42 -0.94 -11.21
CA TRP A 131 25.72 0.25 -11.71
C TRP A 131 26.51 0.94 -12.82
N LEU A 132 25.82 1.33 -13.88
CA LEU A 132 26.39 2.19 -14.90
C LEU A 132 26.34 3.66 -14.44
N PHE A 133 27.52 4.30 -14.32
CA PHE A 133 27.62 5.68 -13.85
C PHE A 133 27.87 6.65 -14.99
N THR A 134 27.33 7.86 -14.89
CA THR A 134 27.49 8.91 -15.92
C THR A 134 28.94 9.30 -16.21
N ASN A 135 29.87 9.02 -15.30
CA ASN A 135 31.30 9.35 -15.40
C ASN A 135 32.21 8.13 -15.22
N GLY A 136 31.83 6.96 -15.70
CA GLY A 136 32.60 5.74 -15.50
C GLY A 136 32.39 5.17 -14.09
N ALA A 137 33.49 4.90 -13.36
CA ALA A 137 33.43 4.33 -12.02
C ALA A 137 32.95 5.33 -10.94
N THR A 138 32.71 6.58 -11.28
CA THR A 138 32.32 7.64 -10.35
C THR A 138 31.24 8.52 -10.97
N GLY A 139 30.37 9.08 -10.14
CA GLY A 139 29.30 9.98 -10.59
C GLY A 139 27.89 9.48 -10.24
N SER A 140 26.87 10.08 -10.85
CA SER A 140 25.49 9.66 -10.67
C SER A 140 25.19 8.42 -11.49
N LYS A 141 24.32 7.54 -10.97
CA LYS A 141 23.82 6.38 -11.71
C LYS A 141 23.06 6.82 -12.96
N THR A 142 23.27 6.09 -14.08
CA THR A 142 22.63 6.44 -15.36
C THR A 142 21.20 5.93 -15.39
N LYS A 143 20.23 6.84 -15.50
CA LYS A 143 18.79 6.50 -15.52
C LYS A 143 18.39 5.84 -16.83
N VAL A 144 17.46 4.89 -16.73
CA VAL A 144 16.82 4.22 -17.87
C VAL A 144 15.77 5.10 -18.54
N THR A 145 15.01 5.84 -17.73
CA THR A 145 13.87 6.67 -18.17
C THR A 145 13.95 8.09 -17.60
N GLY A 146 13.10 8.99 -18.09
CA GLY A 146 13.06 10.41 -17.68
C GLY A 146 13.85 11.32 -18.62
N SER A 147 13.84 12.63 -18.32
CA SER A 147 14.48 13.68 -19.15
C SER A 147 15.99 13.54 -19.28
N ASP A 148 16.62 12.95 -18.26
CA ASP A 148 18.07 12.80 -18.18
C ASP A 148 18.52 11.36 -18.55
N SER A 149 17.61 10.55 -19.10
CA SER A 149 17.89 9.16 -19.47
C SER A 149 18.77 9.09 -20.69
N VAL A 150 19.68 8.13 -20.68
CA VAL A 150 20.58 7.84 -21.81
C VAL A 150 20.39 6.37 -22.19
N LEU A 151 20.38 6.08 -23.48
CA LEU A 151 20.32 4.71 -24.01
C LEU A 151 21.75 4.22 -24.27
N PRO A 152 22.28 3.27 -23.49
CA PRO A 152 23.60 2.68 -23.76
C PRO A 152 23.61 1.93 -25.11
N GLN A 153 24.74 1.96 -25.75
CA GLN A 153 24.99 1.20 -26.98
C GLN A 153 26.28 0.38 -26.83
N VAL A 154 26.17 -0.90 -27.06
CA VAL A 154 27.34 -1.80 -27.05
C VAL A 154 28.01 -1.82 -28.42
N GLY A 155 29.30 -1.69 -28.42
CA GLY A 155 30.13 -1.71 -29.61
C GLY A 155 31.42 -2.53 -29.41
N ILE A 156 32.23 -2.59 -30.44
CA ILE A 156 33.57 -3.16 -30.40
C ILE A 156 34.55 -2.09 -30.91
N ALA A 157 35.52 -1.72 -30.05
CA ALA A 157 36.57 -0.75 -30.38
C ALA A 157 37.57 -1.31 -31.40
N GLU A 158 38.40 -0.43 -32.02
CA GLU A 158 39.36 -0.80 -33.09
C GLU A 158 40.34 -1.92 -32.70
N GLU A 159 40.70 -2.01 -31.41
CA GLU A 159 41.59 -3.07 -30.91
C GLU A 159 40.86 -4.38 -30.55
N GLY A 160 39.55 -4.46 -30.84
CA GLY A 160 38.74 -5.65 -30.60
C GLY A 160 38.21 -5.78 -29.17
N TYR A 161 38.28 -4.74 -28.35
CA TYR A 161 37.70 -4.72 -27.02
C TYR A 161 36.23 -4.31 -27.03
N TRP A 162 35.43 -4.82 -26.12
CA TRP A 162 34.06 -4.35 -25.95
C TRP A 162 34.05 -2.88 -25.56
N SER A 163 33.10 -2.14 -26.09
CA SER A 163 32.86 -0.75 -25.72
C SER A 163 31.40 -0.48 -25.44
N ILE A 164 31.14 0.53 -24.60
CA ILE A 164 29.79 1.00 -24.31
C ILE A 164 29.76 2.51 -24.51
N ASP A 165 28.86 2.93 -25.41
CA ASP A 165 28.57 4.34 -25.64
C ASP A 165 27.34 4.73 -24.85
N TYR A 166 27.43 5.78 -24.01
CA TYR A 166 26.28 6.39 -23.39
C TYR A 166 26.50 7.89 -23.12
N GLY A 167 25.55 8.67 -23.56
CA GLY A 167 25.67 10.12 -23.55
C GLY A 167 26.73 10.60 -24.55
N ASN A 168 27.73 11.34 -24.09
CA ASN A 168 28.82 11.90 -24.92
C ASN A 168 30.12 11.15 -24.74
N ARG A 169 30.10 9.90 -24.30
CA ARG A 169 31.31 9.15 -23.94
C ARG A 169 31.24 7.71 -24.37
N THR A 170 32.41 7.18 -24.82
CA THR A 170 32.64 5.78 -25.05
C THR A 170 33.57 5.22 -23.98
N TYR A 171 33.19 4.10 -23.38
CA TYR A 171 34.03 3.34 -22.47
C TYR A 171 34.47 2.06 -23.10
N THR A 172 35.75 1.83 -23.17
CA THR A 172 36.32 0.55 -23.60
C THR A 172 36.48 -0.33 -22.36
N LEU A 173 36.01 -1.55 -22.43
CA LEU A 173 36.15 -2.55 -21.37
C LEU A 173 37.50 -3.30 -21.51
N ASP A 174 37.91 -3.96 -20.43
CA ASP A 174 39.17 -4.71 -20.43
C ASP A 174 39.07 -6.07 -21.15
N GLU A 175 37.84 -6.49 -21.55
CA GLU A 175 37.59 -7.76 -22.22
C GLU A 175 37.47 -7.58 -23.73
N LYS A 176 38.14 -8.49 -24.45
CA LYS A 176 38.04 -8.57 -25.93
C LYS A 176 36.80 -9.34 -26.36
N ALA A 177 36.17 -8.88 -27.43
CA ALA A 177 35.13 -9.61 -28.12
C ALA A 177 35.72 -10.88 -28.77
N GLN A 178 35.25 -12.06 -28.31
CA GLN A 178 35.71 -13.37 -28.77
C GLN A 178 34.59 -14.07 -29.56
N SER A 179 34.95 -14.90 -30.50
CA SER A 179 33.99 -15.73 -31.25
C SER A 179 33.27 -16.73 -30.32
N GLY A 180 31.95 -16.75 -30.35
CA GLY A 180 31.14 -17.63 -29.50
C GLY A 180 29.73 -17.18 -29.28
N ARG A 181 29.00 -17.98 -28.53
CA ARG A 181 27.62 -17.66 -28.12
C ARG A 181 27.60 -16.56 -27.07
N ILE A 182 26.70 -15.62 -27.22
CA ILE A 182 26.48 -14.52 -26.30
C ILE A 182 25.18 -14.74 -25.57
N GLU A 183 25.19 -14.48 -24.27
CA GLU A 183 24.01 -14.55 -23.42
C GLU A 183 23.12 -13.33 -23.62
N SER A 184 21.81 -13.55 -23.78
CA SER A 184 20.83 -12.46 -23.89
C SER A 184 20.44 -11.93 -22.52
N VAL A 185 20.18 -10.62 -22.43
CA VAL A 185 19.55 -10.02 -21.25
C VAL A 185 18.12 -10.54 -21.06
N PHE A 186 17.43 -10.89 -22.15
CA PHE A 186 16.10 -11.52 -22.06
C PHE A 186 16.26 -13.04 -21.96
N ARG A 187 16.05 -13.56 -20.76
CA ARG A 187 16.11 -14.99 -20.47
C ARG A 187 14.86 -15.72 -20.96
N ASN A 188 13.69 -15.13 -20.78
CA ASN A 188 12.43 -15.74 -21.19
C ASN A 188 11.36 -14.65 -21.42
N VAL A 189 10.42 -14.93 -22.33
CA VAL A 189 9.17 -14.19 -22.52
C VAL A 189 8.06 -15.20 -22.37
N ASP A 190 7.34 -15.12 -21.26
CA ASP A 190 6.28 -16.04 -20.91
C ASP A 190 4.93 -15.51 -21.37
N LEU A 191 4.30 -16.28 -22.27
CA LEU A 191 2.98 -16.05 -22.86
C LEU A 191 1.95 -17.07 -22.34
N SER A 192 2.27 -17.82 -21.31
CA SER A 192 1.36 -18.85 -20.76
C SER A 192 0.10 -18.26 -20.13
N ASN A 193 0.15 -16.98 -19.75
CA ASN A 193 -1.00 -16.26 -19.21
C ASN A 193 -1.69 -15.46 -20.32
N SER A 194 -3.01 -15.56 -20.41
CA SER A 194 -3.80 -14.86 -21.43
C SER A 194 -4.00 -13.36 -21.15
N GLY A 195 -3.70 -12.91 -19.94
CA GLY A 195 -3.92 -11.52 -19.50
C GLY A 195 -2.66 -10.67 -19.46
N TYR A 196 -1.48 -11.26 -19.42
CA TYR A 196 -0.22 -10.53 -19.36
C TYR A 196 0.95 -11.30 -19.95
N VAL A 197 2.02 -10.58 -20.25
CA VAL A 197 3.30 -11.14 -20.69
C VAL A 197 4.34 -10.86 -19.61
N THR A 198 5.05 -11.90 -19.19
CA THR A 198 6.14 -11.79 -18.22
C THR A 198 7.47 -11.85 -18.93
N PHE A 199 8.30 -10.83 -18.75
CA PHE A 199 9.67 -10.75 -19.22
C PHE A 199 10.61 -11.09 -18.08
N THR A 200 11.37 -12.17 -18.22
CA THR A 200 12.38 -12.58 -17.26
C THR A 200 13.77 -12.32 -17.84
N PHE A 201 14.64 -11.78 -17.01
CA PHE A 201 15.96 -11.32 -17.44
C PHE A 201 17.07 -12.19 -16.88
N THR A 202 18.22 -12.12 -17.53
CA THR A 202 19.48 -12.64 -17.04
C THR A 202 20.13 -11.59 -16.12
N GLY A 203 20.77 -12.02 -15.04
CA GLY A 203 21.35 -11.12 -14.04
C GLY A 203 20.32 -10.58 -13.03
N ASN A 204 20.58 -9.41 -12.47
CA ASN A 204 19.82 -8.84 -11.35
C ASN A 204 18.63 -7.95 -11.77
N THR A 205 18.27 -7.92 -13.05
CA THR A 205 17.09 -7.17 -13.52
C THR A 205 15.82 -7.86 -13.04
N SER A 206 14.95 -7.13 -12.36
CA SER A 206 13.62 -7.63 -11.92
C SER A 206 12.74 -7.97 -13.13
N SER A 207 11.92 -9.00 -13.00
CA SER A 207 10.94 -9.33 -14.06
C SER A 207 9.98 -8.19 -14.28
N ILE A 208 9.68 -7.90 -15.56
CA ILE A 208 8.67 -6.91 -15.96
C ILE A 208 7.42 -7.67 -16.41
N VAL A 209 6.27 -7.25 -15.90
CA VAL A 209 4.97 -7.83 -16.26
C VAL A 209 4.12 -6.77 -16.91
N LEU A 210 3.83 -6.93 -18.20
CA LEU A 210 2.97 -6.02 -18.92
C LEU A 210 1.65 -6.67 -19.32
N PRO A 211 0.55 -5.94 -19.14
CA PRO A 211 -0.77 -6.42 -19.49
C PRO A 211 -1.00 -6.53 -21.00
N ILE A 212 -1.74 -7.55 -21.43
CA ILE A 212 -2.29 -7.64 -22.79
C ILE A 212 -3.59 -6.86 -22.82
N LYS A 213 -3.65 -5.79 -23.63
CA LYS A 213 -4.88 -4.98 -23.83
C LYS A 213 -5.37 -5.17 -25.27
N GLU A 214 -6.46 -5.89 -25.43
CA GLU A 214 -7.14 -5.94 -26.73
C GLU A 214 -7.81 -4.60 -27.05
N ASN A 215 -7.95 -4.27 -28.32
CA ASN A 215 -8.44 -2.97 -28.79
C ASN A 215 -9.76 -2.54 -28.12
N GLY A 216 -9.71 -1.48 -27.33
CA GLY A 216 -10.86 -0.62 -27.06
C GLY A 216 -11.89 -1.07 -26.05
N GLY A 217 -11.60 -2.03 -25.20
CA GLY A 217 -12.46 -2.39 -24.08
C GLY A 217 -11.77 -2.10 -22.74
N ASP A 218 -12.45 -1.37 -21.87
CA ASP A 218 -12.04 -1.02 -20.50
C ASP A 218 -12.05 -2.22 -19.53
N ASN A 219 -11.68 -3.42 -19.96
CA ASN A 219 -11.48 -4.51 -19.01
C ASN A 219 -10.12 -4.39 -18.36
N PRO A 220 -10.04 -4.27 -17.02
CA PRO A 220 -8.79 -4.28 -16.33
C PRO A 220 -8.09 -5.61 -16.62
N VAL A 221 -6.85 -5.49 -17.03
CA VAL A 221 -6.05 -6.65 -17.38
C VAL A 221 -5.73 -7.45 -16.13
N THR A 222 -5.93 -8.74 -16.22
CA THR A 222 -5.61 -9.70 -15.17
C THR A 222 -4.17 -9.48 -14.67
N GLY A 223 -3.99 -9.15 -13.38
CA GLY A 223 -2.70 -8.90 -12.75
C GLY A 223 -2.26 -7.43 -12.65
N ALA A 224 -2.79 -6.51 -13.45
CA ALA A 224 -2.46 -5.09 -13.31
C ALA A 224 -3.12 -4.49 -12.06
N LEU A 225 -2.32 -3.91 -11.18
CA LEU A 225 -2.81 -3.29 -9.96
C LEU A 225 -3.66 -2.04 -10.27
N ARG A 226 -4.87 -1.97 -9.75
CA ARG A 226 -5.76 -0.79 -9.85
C ARG A 226 -5.13 0.45 -9.23
N ARG A 227 -4.43 0.26 -8.12
CA ARG A 227 -3.71 1.29 -7.39
C ARG A 227 -2.36 0.73 -6.92
N PRO A 228 -1.30 0.86 -7.72
CA PRO A 228 0.03 0.44 -7.31
C PRO A 228 0.48 1.10 -6.00
N ILE A 229 1.18 0.35 -5.17
CA ILE A 229 1.74 0.80 -3.89
C ILE A 229 3.25 0.72 -3.97
N SER A 230 3.93 1.78 -3.52
CA SER A 230 5.38 1.84 -3.43
C SER A 230 5.78 2.91 -2.42
N PRO A 231 7.07 3.04 -2.06
CA PRO A 231 7.54 4.17 -1.25
C PRO A 231 7.11 5.55 -1.77
N ASN A 232 6.99 5.69 -3.10
CA ASN A 232 6.52 6.93 -3.72
C ASN A 232 4.99 7.05 -3.83
N ARG A 233 4.28 5.98 -3.55
CA ARG A 233 2.81 5.89 -3.62
C ARG A 233 2.30 5.09 -2.43
N PRO A 234 2.50 5.59 -1.20
CA PRO A 234 2.05 4.90 0.01
C PRO A 234 0.54 4.80 0.06
N MET A 235 0.04 3.88 0.86
CA MET A 235 -1.39 3.69 1.08
C MET A 235 -1.74 3.85 2.55
N TRP A 236 -2.72 4.68 2.82
CA TRP A 236 -3.28 4.85 4.15
C TRP A 236 -4.69 4.30 4.19
N LEU A 237 -4.91 3.29 5.03
CA LEU A 237 -6.22 2.72 5.30
C LEU A 237 -6.84 3.46 6.49
N ILE A 238 -7.85 4.29 6.22
CA ILE A 238 -8.67 4.90 7.26
C ILE A 238 -9.76 3.91 7.64
N HIS A 239 -9.77 3.49 8.90
CA HIS A 239 -10.77 2.60 9.43
C HIS A 239 -12.10 3.34 9.59
N ILE A 240 -13.13 2.83 8.94
CA ILE A 240 -14.51 3.29 9.10
C ILE A 240 -15.32 2.19 9.75
N ASP A 241 -15.76 2.43 10.98
CA ASP A 241 -16.78 1.60 11.59
C ASP A 241 -18.12 1.90 10.93
N SER A 242 -18.45 1.11 9.92
CA SER A 242 -19.61 1.33 9.06
C SER A 242 -20.95 1.26 9.82
N TRP A 243 -20.96 0.65 11.00
CA TRP A 243 -22.13 0.57 11.85
C TRP A 243 -22.36 1.81 12.71
N THR A 244 -21.29 2.55 12.97
CA THR A 244 -21.34 3.79 13.75
C THR A 244 -21.55 5.02 12.86
N TYR A 245 -21.01 4.98 11.64
CA TYR A 245 -21.05 6.11 10.71
C TYR A 245 -21.94 5.83 9.50
N PRO A 246 -23.25 6.03 9.61
CA PRO A 246 -24.17 5.68 8.53
C PRO A 246 -24.23 6.72 7.38
N ASP A 247 -23.51 7.83 7.46
CA ASP A 247 -23.48 8.89 6.44
C ASP A 247 -22.11 8.97 5.75
N PRO A 248 -21.85 8.08 4.78
CA PRO A 248 -20.55 7.97 4.14
C PRO A 248 -20.16 9.21 3.34
N GLU A 249 -21.11 9.91 2.74
CA GLU A 249 -20.83 11.07 1.90
C GLU A 249 -20.15 12.19 2.70
N LYS A 250 -20.71 12.51 3.86
CA LYS A 250 -20.17 13.55 4.74
C LYS A 250 -18.82 13.17 5.33
N ILE A 251 -18.65 11.90 5.70
CA ILE A 251 -17.39 11.41 6.27
C ILE A 251 -16.26 11.45 5.25
N ILE A 252 -16.51 11.05 4.01
CA ILE A 252 -15.52 11.11 2.93
C ILE A 252 -15.10 12.56 2.66
N ASP A 253 -16.06 13.48 2.65
CA ASP A 253 -15.80 14.90 2.39
C ASP A 253 -14.97 15.58 3.50
N MET A 254 -14.95 15.05 4.70
CA MET A 254 -14.12 15.55 5.79
C MET A 254 -12.62 15.30 5.59
N ILE A 255 -12.21 14.31 4.78
CA ILE A 255 -10.80 14.10 4.47
C ILE A 255 -10.32 15.20 3.53
N PRO A 256 -9.24 15.93 3.88
CA PRO A 256 -8.71 17.00 3.06
C PRO A 256 -8.34 16.54 1.64
N GLU A 257 -8.60 17.39 0.64
CA GLU A 257 -8.38 17.05 -0.77
C GLU A 257 -6.93 16.75 -1.12
N ASP A 258 -5.98 17.38 -0.43
CA ASP A 258 -4.54 17.14 -0.62
C ASP A 258 -4.10 15.75 -0.22
N ILE A 259 -4.81 15.12 0.72
CA ILE A 259 -4.52 13.77 1.23
C ILE A 259 -5.41 12.71 0.57
N ARG A 260 -6.61 13.06 0.19
CA ARG A 260 -7.66 12.12 -0.26
C ARG A 260 -7.21 11.13 -1.34
N PRO A 261 -6.38 11.47 -2.34
CA PRO A 261 -5.89 10.51 -3.33
C PRO A 261 -5.08 9.34 -2.74
N PHE A 262 -4.44 9.55 -1.59
CA PHE A 262 -3.58 8.56 -0.94
C PHE A 262 -4.33 7.66 0.03
N VAL A 263 -5.52 8.06 0.45
CA VAL A 263 -6.34 7.38 1.43
C VAL A 263 -7.17 6.28 0.76
N VAL A 264 -7.33 5.17 1.46
CA VAL A 264 -8.28 4.11 1.14
C VAL A 264 -9.22 3.95 2.33
N PHE A 265 -10.52 4.07 2.10
CA PHE A 265 -11.51 3.87 3.15
C PHE A 265 -11.65 2.38 3.44
N ASN A 266 -11.21 1.94 4.60
CA ASN A 266 -11.35 0.57 5.08
C ASN A 266 -12.72 0.41 5.78
N ILE A 267 -13.70 -0.06 5.03
CA ILE A 267 -15.08 -0.23 5.50
C ILE A 267 -15.13 -1.45 6.42
N SER A 268 -15.14 -1.21 7.71
CA SER A 268 -15.11 -2.27 8.72
C SER A 268 -16.51 -2.73 9.08
N LEU A 269 -16.72 -4.03 8.97
CA LEU A 269 -17.92 -4.73 9.44
C LEU A 269 -17.70 -5.45 10.78
N SER A 270 -16.49 -5.36 11.34
CA SER A 270 -16.08 -6.17 12.50
C SER A 270 -16.77 -5.82 13.81
N THR A 271 -17.23 -4.57 13.96
CA THR A 271 -17.89 -4.07 15.17
C THR A 271 -19.40 -3.97 15.01
N SER A 272 -19.97 -4.78 14.16
CA SER A 272 -21.42 -4.83 13.95
C SER A 272 -22.20 -4.90 15.28
N PRO A 273 -23.27 -4.11 15.45
CA PRO A 273 -24.20 -4.26 16.59
C PRO A 273 -24.91 -5.61 16.59
N HIS A 274 -24.85 -6.32 15.47
CA HIS A 274 -25.30 -7.69 15.37
C HIS A 274 -24.19 -8.58 15.84
N ASP A 275 -24.34 -9.18 16.99
CA ASP A 275 -23.35 -10.09 17.55
C ASP A 275 -22.90 -11.10 16.48
N ALA A 276 -21.60 -11.20 16.29
CA ALA A 276 -21.00 -12.08 15.29
C ALA A 276 -21.24 -13.57 15.56
N ALA A 277 -21.81 -13.94 16.71
CA ALA A 277 -22.32 -15.27 16.93
C ALA A 277 -23.48 -15.66 15.97
N ASN A 278 -24.10 -14.67 15.32
CA ASN A 278 -25.17 -14.87 14.36
C ASN A 278 -24.66 -14.60 12.94
N PHE A 279 -23.93 -15.55 12.37
CA PHE A 279 -23.62 -15.58 10.93
C PHE A 279 -24.85 -15.52 10.02
N GLU A 280 -26.04 -15.65 10.57
CA GLU A 280 -27.33 -15.54 9.86
C GLU A 280 -27.60 -14.14 9.28
N ARG A 281 -26.70 -13.17 9.47
CA ARG A 281 -26.87 -11.77 9.01
C ARG A 281 -25.83 -11.30 8.02
N VAL A 282 -25.32 -12.18 7.20
CA VAL A 282 -24.49 -11.85 6.03
C VAL A 282 -25.12 -10.76 5.17
N GLU A 283 -26.45 -10.78 5.03
CA GLU A 283 -27.21 -9.81 4.24
C GLU A 283 -26.99 -8.35 4.68
N TYR A 284 -27.00 -8.07 5.97
CA TYR A 284 -26.75 -6.71 6.44
C TYR A 284 -25.32 -6.24 6.19
N GLY A 285 -24.35 -7.09 6.43
CA GLY A 285 -22.95 -6.77 6.13
C GLY A 285 -22.73 -6.48 4.65
N TYR A 286 -23.35 -7.28 3.80
CA TYR A 286 -23.28 -7.12 2.36
C TYR A 286 -23.91 -5.80 1.89
N GLU A 287 -25.14 -5.49 2.29
CA GLU A 287 -25.81 -4.24 1.90
C GLU A 287 -25.11 -3.00 2.46
N THR A 288 -24.59 -3.07 3.69
CA THR A 288 -23.82 -1.98 4.29
C THR A 288 -22.52 -1.73 3.50
N ALA A 289 -21.80 -2.79 3.14
CA ALA A 289 -20.61 -2.66 2.32
C ALA A 289 -20.93 -2.04 0.95
N LYS A 290 -22.00 -2.48 0.28
CA LYS A 290 -22.45 -1.94 -1.01
C LYS A 290 -22.80 -0.46 -0.92
N SER A 291 -23.51 -0.05 0.13
CA SER A 291 -23.86 1.35 0.36
C SER A 291 -22.60 2.24 0.42
N TRP A 292 -21.61 1.84 1.21
CA TRP A 292 -20.35 2.55 1.29
C TRP A 292 -19.54 2.53 -0.01
N LEU A 293 -19.46 1.38 -0.67
CA LEU A 293 -18.72 1.23 -1.94
C LEU A 293 -19.30 2.11 -3.06
N ARG A 294 -20.64 2.23 -3.14
CA ARG A 294 -21.28 3.14 -4.09
C ARG A 294 -20.86 4.58 -3.86
N VAL A 295 -20.98 5.07 -2.62
CA VAL A 295 -20.61 6.45 -2.31
C VAL A 295 -19.12 6.70 -2.54
N CYS A 296 -18.25 5.76 -2.15
CA CYS A 296 -16.83 5.85 -2.48
C CYS A 296 -16.58 5.90 -4.00
N ALA A 297 -17.33 5.14 -4.79
CA ALA A 297 -17.22 5.14 -6.24
C ALA A 297 -17.72 6.47 -6.85
N GLU A 298 -18.85 7.00 -6.36
CA GLU A 298 -19.40 8.29 -6.78
C GLU A 298 -18.47 9.47 -6.45
N LYS A 299 -17.82 9.41 -5.28
CA LYS A 299 -16.82 10.38 -4.83
C LYS A 299 -15.43 10.17 -5.44
N ASN A 300 -15.26 9.14 -6.26
CA ASN A 300 -13.98 8.78 -6.89
C ASN A 300 -12.83 8.58 -5.88
N VAL A 301 -13.11 7.91 -4.79
CA VAL A 301 -12.14 7.54 -3.75
C VAL A 301 -12.00 6.03 -3.66
N TRP A 302 -10.81 5.58 -3.23
CA TRP A 302 -10.51 4.16 -3.06
C TRP A 302 -11.16 3.60 -1.81
N ALA A 303 -11.59 2.34 -1.88
CA ALA A 303 -12.18 1.62 -0.77
C ALA A 303 -11.74 0.16 -0.70
N MET A 304 -11.70 -0.37 0.53
CA MET A 304 -11.56 -1.78 0.85
C MET A 304 -12.67 -2.18 1.82
N VAL A 305 -12.97 -3.46 1.91
CA VAL A 305 -13.91 -4.01 2.88
C VAL A 305 -13.15 -4.86 3.89
N GLN A 306 -13.40 -4.63 5.18
CA GLN A 306 -12.93 -5.47 6.26
C GLN A 306 -14.09 -6.38 6.72
N PRO A 307 -14.20 -7.62 6.20
CA PRO A 307 -15.33 -8.48 6.50
C PRO A 307 -15.23 -9.16 7.85
N ALA A 308 -14.02 -9.19 8.43
CA ALA A 308 -13.70 -10.00 9.60
C ALA A 308 -12.79 -9.30 10.59
N SER A 309 -12.98 -9.62 11.86
CA SER A 309 -12.01 -9.48 12.94
C SER A 309 -11.85 -10.84 13.62
N GLY A 310 -10.68 -11.43 13.50
CA GLY A 310 -10.45 -12.81 13.91
C GLY A 310 -11.34 -13.81 13.17
N ALA A 311 -11.94 -14.74 13.91
CA ALA A 311 -12.91 -15.70 13.38
C ALA A 311 -14.29 -15.07 13.07
N LYS A 312 -14.56 -13.89 13.62
CA LYS A 312 -15.81 -13.16 13.34
C LYS A 312 -15.80 -12.64 11.92
N CYS A 313 -16.65 -13.13 11.06
CA CYS A 313 -16.71 -12.74 9.66
C CYS A 313 -18.17 -12.60 9.21
N HIS A 314 -18.46 -11.50 8.49
CA HIS A 314 -19.79 -11.25 7.90
C HIS A 314 -19.97 -11.93 6.56
N PHE A 315 -18.89 -12.45 5.96
CA PHE A 315 -18.94 -13.17 4.69
C PHE A 315 -18.40 -14.58 4.86
N PRO A 316 -18.92 -15.56 4.13
CA PRO A 316 -18.46 -16.94 4.20
C PRO A 316 -17.05 -17.09 3.62
N ASP A 317 -16.31 -18.06 4.13
CA ASP A 317 -15.06 -18.51 3.51
C ASP A 317 -15.37 -19.48 2.37
N PHE A 318 -14.77 -19.28 1.20
CA PHE A 318 -14.90 -20.15 0.05
C PHE A 318 -13.59 -20.92 -0.16
N THR A 319 -13.67 -22.25 -0.02
CA THR A 319 -12.52 -23.13 -0.29
C THR A 319 -12.46 -23.58 -1.75
N ASP A 320 -13.55 -23.44 -2.49
CA ASP A 320 -13.60 -23.63 -3.95
C ASP A 320 -13.52 -22.25 -4.64
N TYR A 321 -12.56 -22.11 -5.55
CA TYR A 321 -12.38 -20.86 -6.32
C TYR A 321 -13.57 -20.57 -7.25
N ALA A 322 -14.20 -21.61 -7.83
CA ALA A 322 -15.35 -21.42 -8.71
C ALA A 322 -16.58 -20.84 -7.97
N GLU A 323 -16.76 -21.22 -6.70
CA GLU A 323 -17.80 -20.64 -5.85
C GLU A 323 -17.44 -19.19 -5.47
N LEU A 324 -16.19 -18.93 -5.13
CA LEU A 324 -15.71 -17.57 -4.82
C LEU A 324 -15.92 -16.63 -6.01
N GLU A 325 -15.61 -17.09 -7.23
CA GLU A 325 -15.68 -16.29 -8.47
C GLU A 325 -17.10 -15.92 -8.90
N THR A 326 -18.13 -16.48 -8.24
CA THR A 326 -19.55 -16.16 -8.45
C THR A 326 -20.22 -15.54 -7.23
N SER A 327 -19.43 -15.21 -6.21
CA SER A 327 -19.90 -14.68 -4.93
C SER A 327 -19.83 -13.14 -4.85
N MET A 328 -20.21 -12.58 -3.67
CA MET A 328 -20.08 -11.18 -3.35
C MET A 328 -18.64 -10.67 -3.47
N TYR A 329 -17.65 -11.52 -3.31
CA TYR A 329 -16.24 -11.16 -3.43
C TYR A 329 -15.87 -10.74 -4.87
N ASP A 330 -16.36 -11.46 -5.86
CA ASP A 330 -16.22 -11.12 -7.29
C ASP A 330 -17.07 -9.90 -7.65
N GLU A 331 -18.31 -9.85 -7.16
CA GLU A 331 -19.25 -8.76 -7.42
C GLU A 331 -18.67 -7.40 -7.03
N PHE A 332 -18.02 -7.27 -5.86
CA PHE A 332 -17.45 -6.02 -5.43
C PHE A 332 -16.34 -5.52 -6.38
N TYR A 333 -15.50 -6.42 -6.87
CA TYR A 333 -14.50 -6.06 -7.86
C TYR A 333 -15.10 -5.69 -9.22
N ARG A 334 -16.09 -6.42 -9.66
CA ARG A 334 -16.72 -6.23 -10.97
C ARG A 334 -17.53 -4.93 -11.03
N ASP A 335 -18.31 -4.66 -9.98
CA ASP A 335 -19.32 -3.59 -10.00
C ASP A 335 -18.78 -2.25 -9.48
N TYR A 336 -17.66 -2.25 -8.73
CA TYR A 336 -17.09 -1.02 -8.17
C TYR A 336 -15.64 -0.80 -8.62
N PRO A 337 -15.39 0.18 -9.51
CA PRO A 337 -14.04 0.44 -10.02
C PRO A 337 -13.09 1.02 -8.97
N ASN A 338 -13.61 1.52 -7.86
CA ASN A 338 -12.87 2.05 -6.71
C ASN A 338 -12.51 0.98 -5.67
N PHE A 339 -13.00 -0.25 -5.83
CA PHE A 339 -12.76 -1.31 -4.87
C PHE A 339 -11.37 -1.93 -5.06
N LEU A 340 -10.59 -1.98 -3.97
CA LEU A 340 -9.23 -2.49 -3.96
C LEU A 340 -9.08 -3.86 -3.30
N GLY A 341 -10.11 -4.38 -2.65
CA GLY A 341 -10.03 -5.70 -2.05
C GLY A 341 -10.40 -5.77 -0.57
N PHE A 342 -9.85 -6.76 0.11
CA PHE A 342 -10.29 -7.13 1.44
C PHE A 342 -9.18 -6.98 2.48
N ASN A 343 -9.55 -6.46 3.66
CA ASN A 343 -8.68 -6.33 4.82
C ASN A 343 -9.13 -7.29 5.92
N TYR A 344 -8.39 -8.33 6.18
CA TYR A 344 -8.64 -9.28 7.26
C TYR A 344 -7.81 -8.92 8.47
N SER A 345 -8.44 -8.28 9.45
CA SER A 345 -7.75 -7.83 10.66
C SER A 345 -7.85 -8.85 11.81
N GLU A 346 -6.93 -8.74 12.73
CA GLU A 346 -6.91 -9.54 13.97
C GLU A 346 -7.01 -11.06 13.78
N GLN A 347 -6.46 -11.56 12.72
CA GLN A 347 -6.57 -12.98 12.39
C GLN A 347 -5.77 -13.81 13.42
N PHE A 348 -6.29 -14.78 13.71
CA PHE A 348 -6.75 -16.04 13.98
C PHE A 348 -7.28 -16.27 15.41
N TRP A 349 -7.66 -15.26 16.12
CA TRP A 349 -8.35 -15.49 17.38
C TRP A 349 -9.74 -16.12 17.11
N GLY A 350 -10.15 -17.06 17.97
CA GLY A 350 -11.44 -17.73 17.87
C GLY A 350 -11.58 -18.80 16.80
N PHE A 351 -10.50 -19.13 16.07
CA PHE A 351 -10.51 -20.21 15.08
C PHE A 351 -10.51 -21.58 15.76
N ASP A 352 -11.04 -22.57 15.03
CA ASP A 352 -11.23 -23.94 15.51
C ASP A 352 -12.03 -24.01 16.83
N ASN A 353 -12.85 -22.99 17.08
CA ASN A 353 -13.71 -22.89 18.24
C ASN A 353 -15.15 -23.25 17.84
N SER A 354 -15.83 -24.01 18.68
CA SER A 354 -17.22 -24.41 18.47
C SER A 354 -18.21 -23.24 18.37
N LEU A 355 -17.82 -22.07 18.84
CA LEU A 355 -18.66 -20.87 18.83
C LEU A 355 -18.75 -20.21 17.43
N PHE A 356 -17.65 -20.24 16.70
CA PHE A 356 -17.54 -19.56 15.40
C PHE A 356 -17.51 -20.48 14.20
N ASN A 357 -17.24 -21.77 14.43
CA ASN A 357 -17.18 -22.81 13.40
C ASN A 357 -16.33 -22.45 12.16
N VAL A 358 -15.26 -21.65 12.37
CA VAL A 358 -14.32 -21.26 11.33
C VAL A 358 -13.03 -22.05 11.52
N ARG A 359 -12.61 -22.76 10.49
CA ARG A 359 -11.40 -23.57 10.52
C ARG A 359 -10.21 -22.78 9.98
N TYR A 360 -9.08 -22.99 10.59
CA TYR A 360 -7.83 -22.35 10.22
C TYR A 360 -7.45 -22.67 8.76
N GLU A 361 -7.51 -23.92 8.38
CA GLU A 361 -7.15 -24.39 7.04
C GLU A 361 -8.10 -23.85 5.96
N ASP A 362 -9.40 -23.78 6.26
CA ASP A 362 -10.39 -23.23 5.35
C ASP A 362 -10.15 -21.74 5.07
N ARG A 363 -9.79 -20.96 6.11
CA ARG A 363 -9.43 -19.55 5.94
C ARG A 363 -8.16 -19.38 5.11
N LEU A 364 -7.13 -20.21 5.29
CA LEU A 364 -5.92 -20.14 4.48
C LEU A 364 -6.20 -20.49 3.01
N THR A 365 -7.08 -21.48 2.77
CA THR A 365 -7.53 -21.83 1.41
C THR A 365 -8.34 -20.69 0.79
N HIS A 366 -9.26 -20.10 1.56
CA HIS A 366 -10.02 -18.94 1.13
C HIS A 366 -9.11 -17.76 0.76
N TRP A 367 -8.10 -17.46 1.55
CA TRP A 367 -7.14 -16.40 1.25
C TRP A 367 -6.29 -16.69 0.00
N SER A 368 -5.94 -17.96 -0.23
CA SER A 368 -5.28 -18.36 -1.48
C SER A 368 -6.16 -18.04 -2.68
N ASN A 369 -7.46 -18.35 -2.58
CA ASN A 369 -8.46 -18.04 -3.58
C ASN A 369 -8.68 -16.52 -3.75
N LEU A 370 -8.69 -15.76 -2.63
CA LEU A 370 -8.80 -14.30 -2.69
C LEU A 370 -7.58 -13.66 -3.35
N MET A 371 -6.36 -14.14 -3.12
CA MET A 371 -5.17 -13.64 -3.82
C MET A 371 -5.29 -13.85 -5.33
N LYS A 372 -5.76 -15.02 -5.75
CA LYS A 372 -6.03 -15.30 -7.16
C LYS A 372 -7.12 -14.39 -7.73
N LEU A 373 -8.18 -14.12 -6.98
CA LEU A 373 -9.24 -13.18 -7.38
C LEU A 373 -8.71 -11.74 -7.43
N SER A 374 -7.91 -11.34 -6.44
CA SER A 374 -7.25 -10.04 -6.42
C SER A 374 -6.33 -9.86 -7.63
N HIS A 375 -5.62 -10.92 -8.02
CA HIS A 375 -4.81 -10.92 -9.24
C HIS A 375 -5.67 -10.72 -10.50
N LYS A 376 -6.81 -11.39 -10.59
CA LYS A 376 -7.77 -11.23 -11.71
C LYS A 376 -8.19 -9.76 -11.90
N TYR A 377 -8.39 -9.03 -10.80
CA TYR A 377 -8.96 -7.68 -10.82
C TYR A 377 -7.97 -6.56 -10.49
N GLY A 378 -6.72 -6.87 -10.15
CA GLY A 378 -5.72 -5.88 -9.78
C GLY A 378 -5.90 -5.30 -8.38
N GLY A 379 -6.45 -6.09 -7.45
CA GLY A 379 -6.68 -5.68 -6.07
C GLY A 379 -5.69 -6.26 -5.08
N TYR A 380 -6.07 -6.25 -3.79
CA TYR A 380 -5.22 -6.68 -2.68
C TYR A 380 -5.98 -7.54 -1.67
N LEU A 381 -5.25 -8.44 -1.05
CA LEU A 381 -5.58 -9.04 0.23
C LEU A 381 -4.64 -8.44 1.29
N VAL A 382 -5.20 -7.73 2.25
CA VAL A 382 -4.47 -7.23 3.44
C VAL A 382 -4.76 -8.13 4.61
N VAL A 383 -3.73 -8.54 5.34
CA VAL A 383 -3.87 -9.38 6.53
C VAL A 383 -3.06 -8.78 7.66
N SER A 384 -3.67 -8.66 8.84
CA SER A 384 -2.98 -8.37 10.09
C SER A 384 -3.30 -9.42 11.14
N PHE A 385 -2.35 -9.65 12.06
CA PHE A 385 -2.44 -10.74 13.02
C PHE A 385 -2.75 -10.24 14.40
N CYS A 386 -3.51 -11.02 15.16
CA CYS A 386 -3.48 -10.93 16.60
C CYS A 386 -2.09 -11.26 17.11
N ASN A 387 -1.66 -10.58 18.15
CA ASN A 387 -0.40 -10.88 18.80
C ASN A 387 -0.46 -12.21 19.59
N ALA A 388 0.70 -12.62 20.12
CA ALA A 388 0.86 -13.88 20.84
C ALA A 388 -0.09 -14.07 22.05
N TYR A 389 -0.59 -12.97 22.59
CA TYR A 389 -1.48 -12.99 23.76
C TYR A 389 -2.80 -13.68 23.52
N TRP A 390 -3.43 -13.42 22.38
CA TRP A 390 -4.73 -14.02 22.03
C TRP A 390 -4.65 -15.53 21.71
N GLY A 391 -3.59 -16.15 22.13
CA GLY A 391 -3.40 -17.60 22.13
C GLY A 391 -2.69 -18.15 20.90
N ALA A 392 -2.26 -17.30 20.01
CA ALA A 392 -1.61 -17.80 18.84
C ALA A 392 -0.75 -16.73 18.18
N SER A 393 0.55 -16.84 18.23
CA SER A 393 1.42 -16.16 17.30
C SER A 393 1.21 -16.72 15.90
N HIS A 394 0.04 -16.48 15.36
CA HIS A 394 -0.24 -16.78 13.98
C HIS A 394 0.42 -15.71 13.14
N ASN A 395 1.44 -16.08 12.46
CA ASN A 395 2.26 -15.23 11.63
C ASN A 395 2.52 -15.92 10.30
N PRO A 396 3.09 -15.22 9.33
CA PRO A 396 3.35 -15.79 8.01
C PRO A 396 4.14 -17.11 8.05
N ILE A 397 5.10 -17.24 8.93
CA ILE A 397 5.90 -18.48 9.05
C ILE A 397 5.06 -19.68 9.46
N ALA A 398 4.18 -19.47 10.45
CA ALA A 398 3.26 -20.53 10.89
C ALA A 398 2.27 -20.91 9.77
N MET A 399 1.74 -19.92 9.06
CA MET A 399 0.85 -20.15 7.94
C MET A 399 1.52 -20.91 6.80
N PHE A 400 2.75 -20.56 6.42
CA PHE A 400 3.52 -21.26 5.39
C PHE A 400 3.83 -22.70 5.75
N LYS A 401 4.03 -22.99 7.04
CA LYS A 401 4.26 -24.35 7.53
C LYS A 401 3.00 -25.18 7.57
N ARG A 402 1.85 -24.57 7.86
CA ARG A 402 0.56 -25.26 7.91
C ARG A 402 -0.06 -25.50 6.54
N SER A 403 0.10 -24.55 5.62
CA SER A 403 -0.56 -24.60 4.31
C SER A 403 0.43 -24.38 3.17
N GLY A 404 0.67 -25.45 2.41
CA GLY A 404 1.48 -25.41 1.19
C GLY A 404 0.81 -24.58 0.09
N SER A 405 -0.52 -24.68 -0.06
CA SER A 405 -1.29 -23.93 -1.05
C SER A 405 -1.27 -22.42 -0.75
N PHE A 406 -1.35 -22.02 0.51
CA PHE A 406 -1.24 -20.62 0.89
C PHE A 406 0.17 -20.06 0.58
N ARG A 407 1.21 -20.79 0.94
CA ARG A 407 2.59 -20.44 0.60
C ARG A 407 2.80 -20.33 -0.91
N GLU A 408 2.23 -21.26 -1.67
CA GLU A 408 2.27 -21.22 -3.14
C GLU A 408 1.57 -19.98 -3.68
N ALA A 409 0.38 -19.64 -3.19
CA ALA A 409 -0.34 -18.44 -3.58
C ALA A 409 0.45 -17.17 -3.27
N CYS A 410 1.11 -17.08 -2.11
CA CYS A 410 2.02 -15.98 -1.78
C CYS A 410 3.24 -15.89 -2.72
N SER A 411 3.67 -17.01 -3.29
CA SER A 411 4.77 -17.05 -4.27
C SER A 411 4.32 -16.70 -5.69
N LEU A 412 3.05 -16.97 -6.02
CA LEU A 412 2.48 -16.72 -7.34
C LEU A 412 1.93 -15.28 -7.47
N TYR A 413 1.39 -14.73 -6.39
CA TYR A 413 0.67 -13.45 -6.36
C TYR A 413 1.18 -12.51 -5.25
N PRO A 414 2.50 -12.37 -5.02
CA PRO A 414 3.02 -11.58 -3.90
C PRO A 414 2.61 -10.12 -3.97
N GLU A 415 2.50 -9.54 -5.17
CA GLU A 415 2.13 -8.15 -5.38
C GLU A 415 0.70 -7.81 -4.92
N HIS A 416 -0.16 -8.82 -4.81
CA HIS A 416 -1.54 -8.70 -4.34
C HIS A 416 -1.69 -9.00 -2.84
N PHE A 417 -0.60 -9.28 -2.15
CA PHE A 417 -0.62 -9.63 -0.75
C PHE A 417 0.13 -8.62 0.10
N ILE A 418 -0.55 -8.08 1.11
CA ILE A 418 -0.02 -7.08 2.04
C ILE A 418 -0.08 -7.65 3.44
N LEU A 419 1.07 -7.66 4.11
CA LEU A 419 1.15 -8.04 5.51
C LEU A 419 1.28 -6.80 6.38
N CYS A 420 0.37 -6.66 7.34
CA CYS A 420 0.48 -5.64 8.37
C CYS A 420 0.79 -6.29 9.72
N GLU A 421 1.87 -5.87 10.35
CA GLU A 421 2.04 -6.14 11.76
C GLU A 421 0.98 -5.38 12.56
N LYS A 422 0.58 -5.93 13.69
CA LYS A 422 -0.37 -5.26 14.56
C LYS A 422 0.37 -4.58 15.71
N TYR A 423 0.37 -3.26 15.70
CA TYR A 423 1.03 -2.48 16.74
C TYR A 423 0.17 -2.40 17.99
N THR A 424 0.26 -3.42 18.80
CA THR A 424 -0.27 -3.47 20.15
C THR A 424 0.89 -3.68 21.11
N SER A 425 0.86 -3.11 22.29
CA SER A 425 1.95 -3.18 23.25
C SER A 425 2.01 -4.50 24.04
N GLN A 426 1.65 -5.61 23.39
CA GLN A 426 1.63 -6.92 24.05
C GLN A 426 2.94 -7.71 23.84
N ASN A 427 3.20 -8.66 24.73
CA ASN A 427 4.27 -9.60 24.58
C ASN A 427 4.18 -10.32 23.23
N GLY A 428 5.28 -10.42 22.49
CA GLY A 428 5.32 -11.05 21.19
C GLY A 428 5.08 -10.12 19.99
N PHE A 429 4.88 -8.82 20.22
CA PHE A 429 4.78 -7.82 19.15
C PHE A 429 5.93 -7.94 18.14
N PHE A 430 7.16 -8.00 18.59
CA PHE A 430 8.33 -8.09 17.73
C PHE A 430 8.43 -9.40 16.96
N ASP A 431 7.80 -10.47 17.44
CA ASP A 431 7.74 -11.74 16.70
C ASP A 431 6.96 -11.57 15.41
N VAL A 432 5.83 -10.89 15.49
CA VAL A 432 4.98 -10.60 14.34
C VAL A 432 5.68 -9.63 13.39
N GLU A 433 6.25 -8.54 13.90
CA GLU A 433 7.05 -7.59 13.11
C GLU A 433 8.18 -8.31 12.37
N SER A 434 8.96 -9.13 13.07
CA SER A 434 10.09 -9.86 12.51
C SER A 434 9.68 -10.84 11.42
N THR A 435 8.56 -11.55 11.60
CA THR A 435 8.07 -12.54 10.63
C THR A 435 7.38 -11.87 9.44
N CYS A 436 6.64 -10.79 9.63
CA CYS A 436 6.06 -9.99 8.54
C CYS A 436 7.16 -9.35 7.68
N LEU A 437 8.16 -8.74 8.32
CA LEU A 437 9.33 -8.19 7.65
C LEU A 437 10.08 -9.29 6.88
N GLY A 438 10.30 -10.44 7.48
CA GLY A 438 10.94 -11.58 6.83
C GLY A 438 10.18 -12.06 5.60
N ALA A 439 8.85 -12.17 5.66
CA ALA A 439 8.01 -12.54 4.53
C ALA A 439 8.07 -11.50 3.39
N TYR A 440 8.05 -10.21 3.73
CA TYR A 440 8.21 -9.13 2.77
C TYR A 440 9.59 -9.14 2.10
N LEU A 441 10.67 -9.25 2.89
CA LEU A 441 12.03 -9.28 2.35
C LEU A 441 12.30 -10.54 1.52
N SER A 442 11.64 -11.66 1.81
CA SER A 442 11.72 -12.91 1.05
C SER A 442 10.86 -12.89 -0.22
N GLY A 443 10.04 -11.88 -0.44
CA GLY A 443 9.18 -11.75 -1.61
C GLY A 443 7.91 -12.60 -1.57
N TYR A 444 7.43 -13.00 -0.39
CA TYR A 444 6.12 -13.64 -0.21
C TYR A 444 4.97 -12.64 -0.07
N ALA A 445 5.29 -11.41 0.27
CA ALA A 445 4.36 -10.28 0.27
C ALA A 445 4.94 -9.14 -0.56
N GLY A 446 4.12 -8.50 -1.38
CA GLY A 446 4.53 -7.37 -2.21
C GLY A 446 4.70 -6.09 -1.44
N GLN A 447 3.96 -5.95 -0.35
CA GLN A 447 4.00 -4.79 0.53
C GLN A 447 4.01 -5.21 2.00
N TYR A 448 4.48 -4.28 2.82
CA TYR A 448 4.57 -4.44 4.26
C TYR A 448 3.99 -3.20 4.93
N GLY A 449 3.21 -3.40 6.01
CA GLY A 449 2.50 -2.33 6.67
C GLY A 449 2.40 -2.50 8.18
N ILE A 450 1.89 -1.45 8.81
CA ILE A 450 1.55 -1.44 10.23
C ILE A 450 0.04 -1.26 10.41
N ARG A 451 -0.56 -2.08 11.26
CA ARG A 451 -1.92 -1.89 11.74
C ARG A 451 -1.91 -1.47 13.20
N PHE A 452 -2.62 -0.41 13.48
CA PHE A 452 -2.85 0.05 14.84
C PHE A 452 -4.11 -0.58 15.43
N ASP A 453 -4.22 -0.55 16.76
CA ASP A 453 -5.40 -1.01 17.48
C ASP A 453 -5.47 -0.32 18.86
N GLU A 454 -6.70 0.02 19.28
CA GLU A 454 -6.92 0.61 20.60
C GLU A 454 -6.61 -0.37 21.74
N CYS A 455 -6.80 -1.67 21.51
CA CYS A 455 -6.57 -2.72 22.52
C CYS A 455 -5.19 -2.64 23.15
N GLY A 456 -4.19 -2.22 22.36
CA GLY A 456 -2.81 -2.08 22.80
C GLY A 456 -2.56 -0.93 23.77
N TRP A 457 -3.53 -0.04 23.98
CA TRP A 457 -3.29 1.24 24.64
C TRP A 457 -4.18 1.46 25.86
N ASN A 458 -5.02 0.50 26.18
CA ASN A 458 -6.01 0.60 27.27
C ASN A 458 -5.39 0.82 28.64
N GLY A 459 -4.20 0.26 28.92
CA GLY A 459 -3.49 0.43 30.19
C GLY A 459 -2.89 1.81 30.42
N LEU A 460 -2.96 2.70 29.42
CA LEU A 460 -2.37 4.03 29.47
C LEU A 460 -3.30 5.14 29.96
N TYR A 461 -4.48 4.80 30.38
CA TYR A 461 -5.50 5.77 30.83
C TYR A 461 -5.06 6.64 32.02
N GLY A 462 -4.04 6.23 32.77
CA GLY A 462 -3.47 7.03 33.85
C GLY A 462 -2.58 8.18 33.38
N ASP A 463 -2.12 8.16 32.14
CA ASP A 463 -1.34 9.23 31.52
C ASP A 463 -2.09 9.75 30.29
N THR A 464 -2.75 10.86 30.44
CA THR A 464 -3.64 11.45 29.45
C THR A 464 -2.92 11.92 28.17
N ASP A 465 -1.60 12.14 28.24
CA ASP A 465 -0.82 12.59 27.08
C ASP A 465 -0.34 11.43 26.20
N PHE A 466 -0.06 10.28 26.78
CA PHE A 466 0.57 9.19 26.07
C PHE A 466 -0.29 8.61 24.93
N PRO A 467 -1.58 8.31 25.11
CA PRO A 467 -2.40 7.78 24.03
C PRO A 467 -2.44 8.66 22.79
N VAL A 468 -2.47 9.97 22.98
CA VAL A 468 -2.53 10.93 21.86
C VAL A 468 -1.20 11.09 21.13
N ALA A 469 -0.07 10.90 21.81
CA ALA A 469 1.25 10.93 21.18
C ALA A 469 1.67 9.58 20.59
N ALA A 470 1.12 8.48 21.07
CA ALA A 470 1.55 7.13 20.71
C ALA A 470 1.39 6.83 19.22
N GLY A 471 0.37 7.38 18.57
CA GLY A 471 0.18 7.22 17.13
C GLY A 471 1.30 7.85 16.27
N ALA A 472 1.92 8.91 16.77
CA ALA A 472 3.02 9.57 16.07
C ALA A 472 4.33 8.75 16.14
N ILE A 473 4.66 8.23 17.30
CA ILE A 473 5.92 7.52 17.57
C ILE A 473 6.08 6.30 16.66
N PRO A 474 5.16 5.32 16.68
CA PRO A 474 5.31 4.12 15.84
C PRO A 474 5.21 4.43 14.36
N ALA A 475 4.36 5.36 13.95
CA ALA A 475 4.25 5.72 12.54
C ALA A 475 5.57 6.30 12.00
N LEU A 476 6.17 7.23 12.71
CA LEU A 476 7.46 7.83 12.29
C LEU A 476 8.60 6.80 12.27
N GLU A 477 8.67 5.93 13.28
CA GLU A 477 9.69 4.87 13.33
C GLU A 477 9.52 3.87 12.18
N HIS A 478 8.36 3.25 12.09
CA HIS A 478 8.16 2.13 11.18
C HIS A 478 8.22 2.56 9.72
N ILE A 479 7.63 3.67 9.36
CA ILE A 479 7.69 4.20 8.00
C ILE A 479 9.13 4.56 7.62
N THR A 480 9.82 5.29 8.48
CA THR A 480 11.17 5.82 8.17
C THR A 480 12.26 4.76 8.23
N LEU A 481 12.16 3.78 9.11
CA LEU A 481 13.24 2.83 9.37
C LEU A 481 12.99 1.43 8.80
N THR A 482 11.76 1.00 8.64
CA THR A 482 11.42 -0.35 8.20
C THR A 482 10.82 -0.40 6.80
N GLY A 483 10.50 0.74 6.20
CA GLY A 483 10.00 0.82 4.83
C GLY A 483 8.56 0.36 4.66
N GLN A 484 7.74 0.54 5.68
CA GLN A 484 6.32 0.23 5.59
C GLN A 484 5.61 1.22 4.69
N THR A 485 4.96 0.72 3.66
CA THR A 485 4.24 1.51 2.65
C THR A 485 2.74 1.56 2.90
N VAL A 486 2.24 0.75 3.83
CA VAL A 486 0.83 0.68 4.20
C VAL A 486 0.67 1.00 5.68
N ILE A 487 -0.22 1.96 5.95
CA ILE A 487 -0.57 2.38 7.31
C ILE A 487 -2.05 2.10 7.49
N ASP A 488 -2.39 1.19 8.40
CA ASP A 488 -3.76 0.77 8.65
C ASP A 488 -4.24 1.26 10.01
N GLY A 489 -5.23 2.12 10.01
CA GLY A 489 -6.00 2.54 11.16
C GLY A 489 -5.24 3.21 12.32
N PRO A 490 -4.29 4.16 12.10
CA PRO A 490 -3.59 4.82 13.20
C PRO A 490 -4.52 5.57 14.16
N GLU A 491 -5.69 5.96 13.70
CA GLU A 491 -6.73 6.58 14.51
C GLU A 491 -7.38 5.62 15.53
N LEU A 492 -7.23 4.31 15.35
CA LEU A 492 -7.77 3.32 16.28
C LEU A 492 -7.14 3.36 17.67
N ILE A 493 -5.94 3.97 17.82
CA ILE A 493 -5.30 4.16 19.13
C ILE A 493 -6.17 4.95 20.07
N TRP A 494 -6.96 5.88 19.56
CA TRP A 494 -7.94 6.67 20.35
C TRP A 494 -9.36 6.49 19.87
N ARG A 495 -9.66 5.33 19.35
CA ARG A 495 -10.94 4.74 18.96
C ARG A 495 -11.42 5.03 17.55
N GLN A 496 -11.37 6.26 17.06
CA GLN A 496 -11.93 6.59 15.73
C GLN A 496 -11.39 7.91 15.19
N CYS A 497 -11.54 8.13 13.87
CA CYS A 497 -11.21 9.40 13.25
C CYS A 497 -12.34 10.45 13.38
N TYR A 498 -13.61 10.01 13.55
CA TYR A 498 -14.79 10.88 13.59
C TYR A 498 -15.70 10.58 14.78
N LYS A 499 -16.47 11.57 15.14
CA LYS A 499 -17.59 11.46 16.08
C LYS A 499 -18.82 12.16 15.53
N GLU A 500 -19.97 11.69 15.97
CA GLU A 500 -21.22 12.41 15.72
C GLU A 500 -21.20 13.75 16.45
N GLY A 501 -21.41 14.82 15.67
CA GLY A 501 -21.54 16.18 16.17
C GLY A 501 -22.97 16.55 16.53
N SER A 502 -23.21 17.83 16.68
CA SER A 502 -24.55 18.35 16.97
C SER A 502 -25.51 18.15 15.80
N ILE A 503 -26.80 18.01 16.11
CA ILE A 503 -27.88 18.16 15.14
C ILE A 503 -28.20 19.65 15.02
N THR A 504 -28.01 20.23 13.84
CA THR A 504 -28.36 21.63 13.56
C THR A 504 -29.71 21.74 12.87
N ASP A 505 -30.38 22.87 13.05
CA ASP A 505 -31.57 23.21 12.29
C ASP A 505 -31.16 24.09 11.09
N ASN A 506 -31.43 23.61 9.90
CA ASN A 506 -31.16 24.30 8.65
C ASN A 506 -32.50 24.52 7.92
N GLY A 507 -33.14 25.67 8.18
CA GLY A 507 -34.41 25.99 7.56
C GLY A 507 -35.54 25.07 7.98
N GLY A 508 -35.52 24.60 9.24
CA GLY A 508 -36.49 23.67 9.83
C GLY A 508 -36.15 22.19 9.58
N TYR A 509 -35.10 21.89 8.83
CA TYR A 509 -34.60 20.53 8.65
C TYR A 509 -33.55 20.22 9.71
N LYS A 510 -33.66 19.06 10.32
CA LYS A 510 -32.63 18.52 11.19
C LYS A 510 -31.54 17.93 10.35
N GLN A 511 -30.34 18.49 10.48
CA GLN A 511 -29.13 18.08 9.80
C GLN A 511 -28.14 17.55 10.82
N ARG A 512 -27.67 16.33 10.61
CA ARG A 512 -26.62 15.74 11.43
C ARG A 512 -25.25 16.22 10.94
N ASN A 513 -24.45 16.68 11.88
CA ASN A 513 -23.07 17.06 11.65
C ASN A 513 -22.12 15.94 12.12
N TRP A 514 -20.96 15.89 11.51
CA TRP A 514 -19.86 15.03 11.92
C TRP A 514 -18.67 15.91 12.28
N GLU A 515 -17.90 15.49 13.25
CA GLU A 515 -16.73 16.19 13.73
C GLU A 515 -15.52 15.26 13.69
N MET A 516 -14.39 15.80 13.26
CA MET A 516 -13.12 15.08 13.30
C MET A 516 -12.59 15.10 14.74
N PHE A 517 -11.98 13.99 15.17
CA PHE A 517 -11.23 14.00 16.42
C PHE A 517 -9.99 14.87 16.28
N PRO A 518 -9.69 15.76 17.23
CA PRO A 518 -8.53 16.64 17.14
C PRO A 518 -7.19 15.88 17.02
N GLN A 519 -7.08 14.68 17.57
CA GLN A 519 -5.92 13.82 17.45
C GLN A 519 -5.72 13.34 16.03
N PHE A 520 -6.79 12.97 15.34
CA PHE A 520 -6.72 12.56 13.95
C PHE A 520 -6.19 13.70 13.07
N GLU A 521 -6.68 14.93 13.30
CA GLU A 521 -6.21 16.11 12.59
C GLU A 521 -4.76 16.47 12.93
N ASN A 522 -4.44 16.60 14.23
CA ASN A 522 -3.17 17.15 14.70
C ASN A 522 -2.03 16.13 14.78
N ILE A 523 -2.30 14.85 14.65
CA ILE A 523 -1.27 13.81 14.63
C ILE A 523 -1.29 13.08 13.29
N ASN A 524 -2.37 12.36 12.97
CA ASN A 524 -2.37 11.46 11.82
C ASN A 524 -2.31 12.21 10.50
N LEU A 525 -3.21 13.14 10.25
CA LEU A 525 -3.22 13.92 9.01
C LEU A 525 -1.94 14.75 8.86
N ASP A 526 -1.41 15.26 9.97
CA ASP A 526 -0.16 16.03 9.93
C ASP A 526 1.05 15.14 9.58
N ILE A 527 1.19 13.97 10.19
CA ILE A 527 2.24 13.00 9.84
C ILE A 527 2.10 12.59 8.38
N PHE A 528 0.88 12.36 7.91
CA PHE A 528 0.67 11.97 6.52
C PHE A 528 1.12 13.06 5.55
N ARG A 529 0.84 14.33 5.85
CA ARG A 529 1.41 15.47 5.09
C ARG A 529 2.92 15.48 5.11
N LYS A 530 3.56 15.07 6.23
CA LYS A 530 5.02 14.94 6.35
C LYS A 530 5.58 13.81 5.50
N ILE A 531 4.81 12.76 5.24
CA ILE A 531 5.17 11.75 4.25
C ILE A 531 5.10 12.36 2.84
N LEU A 532 4.02 13.07 2.52
CA LEU A 532 3.81 13.65 1.20
C LEU A 532 4.79 14.76 0.85
N ASP A 533 5.26 15.56 1.81
CA ASP A 533 6.27 16.60 1.61
C ASP A 533 7.71 16.07 1.64
N GLY A 534 7.90 14.77 1.89
CA GLY A 534 9.19 14.11 1.93
C GLY A 534 10.01 14.37 3.19
N THR A 535 9.42 14.92 4.24
CA THR A 535 10.06 14.99 5.57
C THR A 535 10.23 13.60 6.14
N VAL A 536 9.17 12.80 6.12
CA VAL A 536 9.19 11.37 6.43
C VAL A 536 9.48 10.61 5.13
N TYR A 537 10.63 9.96 5.08
CA TYR A 537 11.06 9.19 3.93
C TYR A 537 10.76 7.71 4.13
N ILE A 538 10.17 7.07 3.14
CA ILE A 538 9.91 5.63 3.15
C ILE A 538 11.04 4.94 2.39
N PRO A 539 11.94 4.18 3.06
CA PRO A 539 12.98 3.44 2.36
C PRO A 539 12.38 2.29 1.54
N GLY A 540 12.95 2.07 0.37
CA GLY A 540 12.60 0.92 -0.46
C GLY A 540 13.09 -0.40 0.15
N ARG A 541 12.57 -1.52 -0.38
CA ARG A 541 12.92 -2.87 0.09
C ARG A 541 14.43 -3.11 0.10
N GLU A 542 15.14 -2.71 -0.94
CA GLU A 542 16.59 -2.88 -1.05
C GLU A 542 17.35 -2.07 0.02
N GLU A 543 16.88 -0.90 0.36
CA GLU A 543 17.48 -0.09 1.43
C GLU A 543 17.27 -0.71 2.81
N VAL A 544 16.13 -1.33 3.03
CA VAL A 544 15.85 -2.08 4.27
C VAL A 544 16.77 -3.30 4.35
N ILE A 545 16.98 -4.00 3.23
CA ILE A 545 17.93 -5.11 3.13
C ILE A 545 19.36 -4.65 3.43
N GLU A 546 19.82 -3.56 2.83
CA GLU A 546 21.15 -2.98 3.07
C GLU A 546 21.37 -2.62 4.55
N ARG A 547 20.35 -2.07 5.20
CA ARG A 547 20.39 -1.70 6.61
C ARG A 547 20.42 -2.92 7.53
N THR A 548 19.70 -3.99 7.16
CA THR A 548 19.61 -5.22 7.93
C THR A 548 20.87 -6.05 7.71
N LYS A 549 21.51 -6.51 8.78
CA LYS A 549 22.76 -7.30 8.70
C LYS A 549 22.66 -8.67 9.32
N ALA A 550 21.58 -8.93 10.04
CA ALA A 550 21.32 -10.18 10.73
C ALA A 550 19.94 -10.69 10.40
N VAL A 551 19.81 -12.00 10.22
CA VAL A 551 18.55 -12.69 9.91
C VAL A 551 18.45 -13.98 10.73
N ILE A 552 17.23 -14.33 11.12
CA ILE A 552 16.93 -15.64 11.66
C ILE A 552 16.28 -16.49 10.57
N VAL A 553 16.85 -17.67 10.35
CA VAL A 553 16.31 -18.69 9.46
C VAL A 553 15.48 -19.67 10.28
N HIS A 554 14.18 -19.76 10.00
CA HIS A 554 13.25 -20.59 10.77
C HIS A 554 13.28 -22.05 10.30
N ASP A 555 14.28 -22.81 10.74
CA ASP A 555 14.56 -24.20 10.39
C ASP A 555 13.86 -25.24 11.28
N VAL A 556 13.17 -24.80 12.34
CA VAL A 556 12.53 -25.73 13.27
C VAL A 556 11.09 -26.05 12.88
N ASN A 557 10.71 -27.32 13.12
CA ASN A 557 9.32 -27.73 13.02
C ASN A 557 8.72 -27.80 14.43
N SER A 558 7.87 -26.82 14.74
CA SER A 558 7.30 -26.68 16.10
C SER A 558 6.07 -27.57 16.36
N GLY A 559 5.70 -28.45 15.43
CA GLY A 559 4.57 -29.36 15.59
C GLY A 559 3.27 -28.64 15.95
N SER A 560 2.52 -29.14 16.92
CA SER A 560 1.28 -28.51 17.40
C SER A 560 1.49 -27.15 18.09
N ASN A 561 2.72 -26.78 18.40
CA ASN A 561 3.10 -25.51 19.03
C ASN A 561 3.70 -24.51 18.05
N MET A 562 3.50 -24.69 16.75
CA MET A 562 3.96 -23.74 15.71
C MET A 562 3.60 -22.29 16.03
N GLN A 563 2.55 -22.09 16.75
CA GLN A 563 2.02 -20.80 17.16
C GLN A 563 2.89 -20.07 18.19
N LYS A 564 3.58 -20.82 19.06
CA LYS A 564 4.37 -20.25 20.17
C LYS A 564 5.82 -19.96 19.82
N TYR A 565 6.33 -20.48 18.74
CA TYR A 565 7.76 -20.49 18.44
C TYR A 565 8.07 -19.89 17.07
N SER A 566 7.33 -18.86 16.69
CA SER A 566 7.63 -18.10 15.47
C SER A 566 8.86 -17.23 15.61
N ALA A 567 9.21 -16.84 16.85
CA ALA A 567 10.47 -16.19 17.18
C ALA A 567 11.11 -16.80 18.42
N PRO A 568 12.43 -16.68 18.56
CA PRO A 568 13.14 -17.10 19.78
C PRO A 568 12.71 -16.24 20.96
N VAL A 569 12.53 -16.87 22.12
CA VAL A 569 12.29 -16.14 23.37
C VAL A 569 13.44 -15.18 23.64
N GLY A 570 13.13 -13.94 23.95
CA GLY A 570 14.12 -12.90 24.27
C GLY A 570 14.93 -12.42 23.05
N LEU A 571 14.40 -12.53 21.83
CA LEU A 571 15.07 -12.06 20.61
C LEU A 571 15.63 -10.63 20.76
N TYR A 572 14.85 -9.73 21.25
CA TYR A 572 15.24 -8.32 21.42
C TYR A 572 15.77 -7.97 22.81
N GLU A 573 15.85 -8.93 23.70
CA GLU A 573 16.39 -8.70 25.04
C GLU A 573 17.83 -8.19 24.99
N GLY A 574 18.06 -7.06 25.63
CA GLY A 574 19.34 -6.34 25.62
C GLY A 574 19.57 -5.44 24.40
N LEU A 575 18.92 -5.71 23.27
CA LEU A 575 18.98 -4.83 22.08
C LEU A 575 18.01 -3.68 22.21
N TYR A 576 16.81 -3.97 22.66
CA TYR A 576 15.78 -2.98 22.96
C TYR A 576 15.33 -3.11 24.39
N ARG A 577 14.97 -2.00 24.97
CA ARG A 577 14.45 -1.94 26.31
C ARG A 577 12.93 -2.05 26.23
N MET A 578 12.40 -3.13 26.76
CA MET A 578 10.97 -3.41 26.72
C MET A 578 10.22 -2.66 27.84
N ASP A 579 10.83 -2.52 29.02
CA ASP A 579 10.35 -1.73 30.14
C ASP A 579 11.53 -1.15 30.95
N ASP A 580 11.22 -0.23 31.86
CA ASP A 580 12.25 0.37 32.70
C ASP A 580 12.69 -0.55 33.83
N ASP A 581 11.86 -1.47 34.26
CA ASP A 581 12.06 -2.32 35.43
C ASP A 581 12.48 -3.73 35.07
N GLY A 582 12.47 -4.10 33.80
CA GLY A 582 12.79 -5.45 33.33
C GLY A 582 11.73 -6.49 33.72
N ASN A 583 10.55 -6.06 34.17
CA ASN A 583 9.48 -6.94 34.58
C ASN A 583 8.63 -7.36 33.39
N ASN A 584 8.28 -8.65 33.34
CA ASN A 584 7.24 -9.12 32.45
C ASN A 584 5.93 -8.48 32.85
N GLN A 585 5.39 -7.70 31.97
CA GLN A 585 4.08 -7.08 32.16
C GLN A 585 2.99 -8.14 32.13
N SER A 586 1.96 -7.93 32.92
CA SER A 586 0.76 -8.74 32.76
C SER A 586 0.14 -8.50 31.40
N GLU A 587 -0.52 -9.51 30.90
CA GLU A 587 -1.15 -9.52 29.57
C GLU A 587 -2.17 -8.40 29.32
N GLN A 588 -2.55 -7.66 30.33
CA GLN A 588 -3.52 -6.56 30.27
C GLN A 588 -2.89 -5.19 30.50
N ASP A 589 -1.64 -5.15 30.94
CA ASP A 589 -0.95 -3.90 31.23
C ASP A 589 -0.03 -3.56 30.05
N TYR A 590 -0.51 -2.71 29.19
CA TYR A 590 0.28 -2.14 28.14
C TYR A 590 1.26 -1.14 28.71
N ASN A 591 2.51 -1.48 28.59
CA ASN A 591 3.55 -0.63 29.09
C ASN A 591 3.98 0.37 28.03
N LYS A 592 3.83 1.65 28.34
CA LYS A 592 4.36 2.75 27.53
C LYS A 592 5.87 2.68 27.31
N ASN A 593 6.59 1.88 28.09
CA ASN A 593 8.00 1.59 27.94
C ASN A 593 8.27 0.42 26.96
N TYR A 594 7.26 -0.14 26.37
CA TYR A 594 7.38 -1.19 25.36
C TYR A 594 8.07 -0.74 24.09
N PHE A 595 8.12 0.54 23.84
CA PHE A 595 8.79 1.11 22.69
C PHE A 595 10.29 0.87 22.76
N LYS A 596 10.90 0.70 21.59
CA LYS A 596 12.34 0.63 21.44
C LYS A 596 12.98 1.91 21.99
N LYS A 597 13.94 1.80 22.88
CA LYS A 597 14.67 2.94 23.45
C LYS A 597 16.02 3.20 22.78
N THR A 598 16.34 2.45 21.76
CA THR A 598 17.56 2.65 20.97
C THR A 598 17.27 2.38 19.51
N GLY A 599 17.56 3.36 18.67
CA GLY A 599 17.44 3.28 17.21
C GLY A 599 18.62 2.65 16.50
N ARG A 600 19.59 2.13 17.26
CA ARG A 600 20.82 1.56 16.71
C ARG A 600 20.56 0.31 15.88
N TYR A 601 19.70 -0.55 16.35
CA TYR A 601 19.47 -1.85 15.74
C TYR A 601 18.21 -1.84 14.91
N PRO A 602 18.25 -2.30 13.65
CA PRO A 602 17.05 -2.53 12.87
C PRO A 602 16.27 -3.74 13.41
N THR A 603 15.04 -3.89 12.98
CA THR A 603 14.27 -5.10 13.22
C THR A 603 14.98 -6.30 12.58
N ILE A 604 15.03 -7.42 13.29
CA ILE A 604 15.67 -8.66 12.83
C ILE A 604 14.63 -9.47 12.07
N PRO A 605 14.71 -9.63 10.74
CA PRO A 605 13.75 -10.43 10.02
C PRO A 605 13.89 -11.90 10.34
N ILE A 606 12.75 -12.61 10.35
CA ILE A 606 12.69 -14.07 10.47
C ILE A 606 12.15 -14.61 9.17
N VAL A 607 12.93 -15.40 8.46
CA VAL A 607 12.58 -15.94 7.15
C VAL A 607 12.19 -17.43 7.25
N TYR A 608 11.40 -17.90 6.31
CA TYR A 608 10.83 -19.25 6.36
C TYR A 608 11.88 -20.38 6.23
N GLY A 609 13.00 -20.11 5.63
CA GLY A 609 14.19 -20.96 5.68
C GLY A 609 14.47 -21.82 4.45
N LEU A 610 13.50 -22.21 3.68
CA LEU A 610 13.73 -23.16 2.56
C LEU A 610 13.91 -22.54 1.17
N ARG A 611 13.69 -21.25 1.02
CA ARG A 611 13.82 -20.54 -0.26
C ARG A 611 14.73 -19.32 -0.20
N ASP A 612 15.54 -19.22 0.82
CA ASP A 612 16.01 -17.90 1.20
C ASP A 612 17.36 -17.60 0.62
N ALA A 613 17.37 -17.47 -0.70
CA ALA A 613 18.41 -16.67 -1.33
C ALA A 613 18.61 -15.33 -0.59
N ILE A 614 17.52 -14.75 -0.08
CA ILE A 614 17.58 -13.51 0.71
C ILE A 614 18.43 -13.66 1.98
N ALA A 615 18.37 -14.78 2.66
CA ALA A 615 19.20 -15.04 3.85
C ALA A 615 20.69 -14.88 3.54
N ASN A 616 21.10 -15.25 2.33
CA ASN A 616 22.50 -15.17 1.90
C ASN A 616 23.01 -13.73 1.70
N THR A 617 22.13 -12.75 1.62
CA THR A 617 22.51 -11.34 1.51
C THR A 617 22.94 -10.73 2.85
N PHE A 618 22.57 -11.35 3.98
CA PHE A 618 22.88 -10.85 5.31
C PHE A 618 24.21 -11.43 5.82
N SER A 619 25.00 -10.57 6.42
CA SER A 619 26.33 -10.97 6.93
C SER A 619 26.27 -11.95 8.10
N VAL A 620 25.15 -11.96 8.84
CA VAL A 620 24.91 -12.86 9.97
C VAL A 620 23.61 -13.61 9.76
N GLN A 621 23.71 -14.94 9.67
CA GLN A 621 22.57 -15.85 9.60
C GLN A 621 22.56 -16.72 10.85
N VAL A 622 21.42 -16.83 11.49
CA VAL A 622 21.25 -17.68 12.68
C VAL A 622 20.06 -18.60 12.45
N ASN A 623 20.32 -19.89 12.39
CA ASN A 623 19.24 -20.86 12.41
C ASN A 623 18.50 -20.81 13.75
N MET A 624 17.19 -20.87 13.73
CA MET A 624 16.42 -20.84 14.97
C MET A 624 16.77 -22.02 15.90
N SER A 625 17.12 -23.17 15.34
CA SER A 625 17.64 -24.32 16.09
C SER A 625 18.96 -24.03 16.81
N GLU A 626 19.76 -23.08 16.33
CA GLU A 626 21.04 -22.68 16.88
C GLU A 626 20.96 -21.45 17.76
N TYR A 627 19.82 -20.77 17.79
CA TYR A 627 19.66 -19.50 18.49
C TYR A 627 20.13 -19.55 19.95
N ALA A 628 19.70 -20.56 20.69
CA ALA A 628 20.03 -20.70 22.12
C ALA A 628 21.56 -20.81 22.38
N SER A 629 22.30 -21.45 21.48
CA SER A 629 23.75 -21.58 21.59
C SER A 629 24.51 -20.32 21.20
N ARG A 630 23.99 -19.57 20.24
CA ARG A 630 24.66 -18.36 19.70
C ARG A 630 24.25 -17.09 20.44
N TRP A 631 22.93 -16.84 20.57
CA TRP A 631 22.35 -15.63 21.11
C TRP A 631 21.49 -15.79 22.37
N GLY A 632 21.46 -17.02 22.92
CA GLY A 632 20.80 -17.28 24.19
C GLY A 632 21.44 -16.56 25.37
N ASP A 633 22.74 -16.24 25.27
CA ASP A 633 23.43 -15.34 26.17
C ASP A 633 23.24 -13.89 25.65
N LYS A 634 22.50 -13.13 26.41
CA LYS A 634 22.15 -11.75 26.10
C LYS A 634 23.35 -10.85 25.85
N ASP A 635 24.38 -10.98 26.71
CA ASP A 635 25.55 -10.10 26.64
C ASP A 635 26.41 -10.41 25.41
N LYS A 636 26.52 -11.66 25.02
CA LYS A 636 27.19 -12.09 23.78
C LYS A 636 26.44 -11.55 22.57
N LYS A 637 25.12 -11.69 22.55
CA LYS A 637 24.28 -11.16 21.48
C LYS A 637 24.46 -9.65 21.34
N VAL A 638 24.36 -8.90 22.44
CA VAL A 638 24.56 -7.46 22.46
C VAL A 638 25.94 -7.07 21.95
N GLN A 639 26.98 -7.79 22.34
CA GLN A 639 28.35 -7.51 21.88
C GLN A 639 28.52 -7.74 20.37
N GLU A 640 27.92 -8.81 19.84
CA GLU A 640 27.91 -9.05 18.38
C GLU A 640 27.18 -7.93 17.64
N PHE A 641 25.99 -7.56 18.11
CA PHE A 641 25.21 -6.48 17.51
C PHE A 641 25.88 -5.12 17.57
N LYS A 642 26.61 -4.80 18.65
CA LYS A 642 27.41 -3.57 18.72
C LYS A 642 28.51 -3.53 17.66
N THR A 643 29.04 -4.68 17.28
CA THR A 643 30.03 -4.76 16.19
C THR A 643 29.40 -4.59 14.81
N LEU A 644 28.24 -5.21 14.59
CA LEU A 644 27.50 -5.10 13.34
C LEU A 644 26.91 -3.71 13.11
N PHE A 645 26.46 -3.08 14.20
CA PHE A 645 25.83 -1.78 14.22
C PHE A 645 26.57 -0.84 15.20
N PRO A 646 27.63 -0.19 14.76
CA PRO A 646 28.38 0.74 15.59
C PRO A 646 27.50 1.87 16.12
N GLU A 647 27.89 2.43 17.25
CA GLU A 647 27.15 3.52 17.88
C GLU A 647 27.19 4.77 17.02
N GLU A 648 26.02 5.24 16.57
CA GLU A 648 25.90 6.43 15.76
C GLU A 648 25.59 7.68 16.59
N TYR A 649 25.08 7.52 17.82
CA TYR A 649 24.70 8.61 18.70
C TYR A 649 24.85 8.20 20.17
N THR A 650 24.79 9.18 21.09
CA THR A 650 24.82 8.94 22.52
C THR A 650 23.61 9.54 23.22
N GLY A 651 23.25 8.97 24.37
CA GLY A 651 22.13 9.44 25.18
C GLY A 651 21.02 8.39 25.35
N ASN A 652 19.91 8.78 25.98
CA ASN A 652 18.77 7.92 26.29
C ASN A 652 17.48 8.27 25.53
N LEU A 653 17.52 9.32 24.70
CA LEU A 653 16.49 9.57 23.70
C LEU A 653 16.61 8.54 22.58
N TYR A 654 15.51 7.97 22.13
CA TYR A 654 15.56 7.13 20.94
C TYR A 654 15.93 7.96 19.71
N ALA A 655 16.86 7.46 18.91
CA ALA A 655 17.19 8.01 17.62
C ALA A 655 17.60 6.91 16.63
N GLY A 656 17.07 6.97 15.42
CA GLY A 656 17.43 6.07 14.34
C GLY A 656 17.70 6.87 13.08
N ARG A 657 18.82 6.55 12.39
CA ARG A 657 19.18 7.23 11.14
C ARG A 657 18.64 6.48 9.94
N SER A 658 18.06 7.21 9.02
CA SER A 658 17.75 6.77 7.66
C SER A 658 18.25 7.85 6.69
N ASP A 659 19.34 7.58 5.99
CA ASP A 659 20.03 8.54 5.12
C ASP A 659 20.34 9.88 5.82
N ASN A 660 19.83 11.00 5.32
CA ASN A 660 20.02 12.32 5.93
C ASN A 660 18.95 12.67 6.99
N ARG A 661 18.21 11.68 7.48
CA ARG A 661 17.15 11.89 8.46
C ARG A 661 17.43 11.12 9.74
N TRP A 662 17.08 11.73 10.86
CA TRP A 662 16.97 11.08 12.14
C TRP A 662 15.50 11.02 12.54
N VAL A 663 14.97 9.83 12.74
CA VAL A 663 13.74 9.63 13.50
C VAL A 663 14.10 9.68 14.97
N THR A 664 13.41 10.52 15.74
CA THR A 664 13.71 10.74 17.16
C THR A 664 12.41 10.71 17.97
N TYR A 665 12.45 10.08 19.12
CA TYR A 665 11.31 10.14 20.05
C TYR A 665 11.68 9.80 21.48
N ASN A 666 10.88 10.32 22.40
CA ASN A 666 10.93 9.99 23.80
C ASN A 666 9.70 9.16 24.21
N PRO A 667 9.79 7.82 24.26
CA PRO A 667 8.67 6.96 24.62
C PRO A 667 8.33 6.95 26.10
N THR A 668 9.11 7.68 26.94
CA THR A 668 8.99 7.63 28.39
C THR A 668 8.19 8.77 28.97
N GLY A 669 7.74 8.62 30.21
CA GLY A 669 7.12 9.69 31.00
C GLY A 669 8.11 10.72 31.58
N GLN A 670 9.42 10.61 31.24
CA GLN A 670 10.49 11.48 31.73
C GLN A 670 11.15 12.22 30.56
N THR A 671 11.91 13.26 30.87
CA THR A 671 12.75 13.94 29.88
C THR A 671 13.90 13.03 29.44
N ALA A 672 14.18 13.00 28.13
CA ALA A 672 15.28 12.25 27.55
C ALA A 672 16.14 13.12 26.61
N SER A 673 17.42 12.79 26.48
CA SER A 673 18.35 13.56 25.64
C SER A 673 19.21 12.65 24.77
N ALA A 674 19.62 13.17 23.60
CA ALA A 674 20.59 12.52 22.73
C ALA A 674 21.51 13.55 22.07
N THR A 675 22.73 13.11 21.76
CA THR A 675 23.69 13.83 20.92
C THR A 675 23.81 13.09 19.59
N LEU A 676 23.43 13.74 18.52
CA LEU A 676 23.40 13.19 17.15
C LEU A 676 24.50 13.85 16.31
N PRO A 677 25.47 13.08 15.78
CA PRO A 677 26.46 13.60 14.84
C PRO A 677 25.81 13.87 13.48
N LEU A 678 26.21 14.94 12.83
CA LEU A 678 25.72 15.32 11.51
C LEU A 678 26.66 14.83 10.41
N LYS A 679 26.12 14.24 9.36
CA LYS A 679 26.86 13.73 8.21
C LYS A 679 26.85 14.69 7.02
N TYR A 680 25.69 15.31 6.77
CA TYR A 680 25.41 16.06 5.56
C TYR A 680 25.38 17.58 5.77
N ASN A 681 25.42 18.05 7.02
CA ASN A 681 25.35 19.47 7.36
C ASN A 681 26.75 20.06 7.60
N THR A 682 26.91 21.35 7.41
CA THR A 682 28.14 22.06 7.71
C THR A 682 28.43 22.14 9.22
N CYS A 683 27.40 22.01 10.07
CA CYS A 683 27.55 21.89 11.51
C CYS A 683 28.01 20.49 11.93
N ASP A 684 28.52 20.34 13.18
CA ASP A 684 29.14 19.09 13.62
C ASP A 684 28.16 18.10 14.22
N LYS A 685 27.29 18.57 15.10
CA LYS A 685 26.35 17.75 15.85
C LYS A 685 25.19 18.59 16.35
N ILE A 686 24.13 17.88 16.75
CA ILE A 686 23.02 18.45 17.51
C ILE A 686 22.85 17.72 18.84
N GLU A 687 22.42 18.43 19.87
CA GLU A 687 21.93 17.85 21.10
C GLU A 687 20.43 18.13 21.22
N LEU A 688 19.66 17.09 21.40
CA LEU A 688 18.22 17.15 21.59
C LEU A 688 17.85 16.79 23.02
N THR A 689 16.96 17.55 23.62
CA THR A 689 16.33 17.19 24.89
C THR A 689 14.83 17.31 24.73
N TYR A 690 14.13 16.19 24.83
CA TYR A 690 12.70 16.09 24.61
C TYR A 690 11.95 15.88 25.93
N ALA A 691 10.83 16.58 26.06
CA ALA A 691 9.82 16.28 27.06
C ALA A 691 9.23 14.88 26.81
N LYS A 692 8.43 14.39 27.76
CA LYS A 692 7.75 13.10 27.65
C LYS A 692 6.92 13.02 26.34
N TYR A 693 7.02 11.89 25.64
CA TYR A 693 6.21 11.52 24.47
C TYR A 693 6.36 12.45 23.25
N THR A 694 7.38 13.28 23.21
CA THR A 694 7.72 14.06 22.03
C THR A 694 8.39 13.16 21.00
N ALA A 695 7.94 13.26 19.76
CA ALA A 695 8.54 12.59 18.61
C ALA A 695 8.87 13.60 17.51
N GLY A 696 9.74 13.24 16.59
CA GLY A 696 10.09 14.12 15.48
C GLY A 696 11.06 13.54 14.48
N ILE A 697 11.24 14.29 13.41
CA ILE A 697 12.23 14.04 12.36
C ILE A 697 13.20 15.20 12.32
N VAL A 698 14.49 14.90 12.33
CA VAL A 698 15.54 15.86 12.01
C VAL A 698 16.08 15.53 10.63
N LYS A 699 16.04 16.48 9.70
CA LYS A 699 16.56 16.31 8.35
C LYS A 699 17.75 17.22 8.12
N GLU A 700 18.84 16.60 7.67
CA GLU A 700 20.09 17.29 7.38
C GLU A 700 20.10 17.75 5.93
N HIS A 701 20.44 19.02 5.72
CA HIS A 701 20.83 19.58 4.43
C HIS A 701 22.19 20.24 4.62
N THR A 702 22.90 20.55 3.56
CA THR A 702 24.26 21.10 3.63
C THR A 702 24.31 22.38 4.48
N ASP A 703 23.37 23.29 4.28
CA ASP A 703 23.34 24.64 4.83
C ASP A 703 22.21 24.88 5.83
N LYS A 704 21.37 23.87 6.09
CA LYS A 704 20.25 24.00 7.02
C LYS A 704 19.89 22.67 7.69
N LEU A 705 19.22 22.77 8.81
CA LEU A 705 18.57 21.67 9.51
C LEU A 705 17.08 21.94 9.57
N THR A 706 16.26 20.94 9.29
CA THR A 706 14.82 21.02 9.52
C THR A 706 14.41 20.04 10.60
N PHE A 707 13.56 20.50 11.51
CA PHE A 707 13.01 19.76 12.61
C PHE A 707 11.50 19.73 12.46
N TYR A 708 10.94 18.53 12.37
CA TYR A 708 9.53 18.29 12.60
C TYR A 708 9.38 17.73 14.01
N LEU A 709 8.55 18.36 14.84
CA LEU A 709 8.28 17.94 16.20
C LEU A 709 6.79 17.78 16.42
N THR A 710 6.39 16.71 17.10
CA THR A 710 5.02 16.46 17.50
C THR A 710 4.95 15.94 18.93
N ASN A 711 4.15 16.61 19.75
CA ASN A 711 3.89 16.22 21.14
C ASN A 711 2.43 16.53 21.53
N TYR A 712 1.55 16.61 20.56
CA TYR A 712 0.15 17.01 20.73
C TYR A 712 -0.56 16.23 21.83
N SER A 713 -1.32 16.94 22.64
CA SER A 713 -2.26 16.39 23.62
C SER A 713 -3.54 17.22 23.60
N ASN A 714 -4.69 16.57 23.45
CA ASN A 714 -5.98 17.26 23.47
C ASN A 714 -6.54 17.45 24.87
N THR A 715 -5.96 16.82 25.88
CA THR A 715 -6.40 16.91 27.28
C THR A 715 -5.53 17.87 28.11
N ASN A 716 -4.32 18.14 27.63
CA ASN A 716 -3.38 19.05 28.28
C ASN A 716 -2.99 20.16 27.31
N THR A 717 -3.46 21.36 27.57
CA THR A 717 -3.14 22.57 26.79
C THR A 717 -1.80 23.19 27.20
N SER A 718 -1.11 22.64 28.20
CA SER A 718 0.19 23.12 28.62
C SER A 718 1.24 22.88 27.55
N LEU A 719 2.14 23.83 27.35
CA LEU A 719 3.25 23.67 26.43
C LEU A 719 4.30 22.74 27.05
N LYS A 720 4.73 21.72 26.33
CA LYS A 720 5.90 20.91 26.65
C LYS A 720 7.14 21.66 26.19
N SER A 721 8.26 21.43 26.83
CA SER A 721 9.52 22.17 26.56
C SER A 721 10.58 21.23 26.06
N GLU A 722 11.08 21.50 24.88
CA GLU A 722 12.22 20.83 24.23
C GLU A 722 13.41 21.79 24.13
N VAL A 723 14.61 21.23 24.08
CA VAL A 723 15.83 21.99 23.82
C VAL A 723 16.57 21.38 22.62
N ILE A 724 16.92 22.24 21.66
CA ILE A 724 17.73 21.91 20.49
C ILE A 724 19.02 22.72 20.57
N ARG A 725 20.16 22.06 20.62
CA ARG A 725 21.48 22.72 20.55
C ARG A 725 22.21 22.31 19.29
N ILE A 726 22.68 23.27 18.54
CA ILE A 726 23.41 23.07 17.27
C ILE A 726 24.83 23.57 17.45
N PHE A 727 25.82 22.74 17.13
CA PHE A 727 27.23 22.96 17.33
C PHE A 727 27.97 23.09 16.00
N GLY A 728 29.02 23.92 15.98
CA GLY A 728 29.93 24.03 14.85
C GLY A 728 29.53 25.10 13.83
N SER A 729 28.49 25.88 14.08
CA SER A 729 28.18 27.02 13.21
C SER A 729 29.19 28.13 13.44
N THR A 730 29.77 28.69 12.36
CA THR A 730 30.75 29.78 12.41
C THR A 730 30.11 31.14 12.62
N GLN A 731 28.83 31.28 12.38
CA GLN A 731 28.03 32.48 12.58
C GLN A 731 26.72 32.08 13.27
N LYS A 732 26.11 33.05 13.95
CA LYS A 732 24.81 32.83 14.58
C LYS A 732 23.80 32.38 13.53
N PRO A 733 23.24 31.14 13.61
CA PRO A 733 22.21 30.68 12.70
C PRO A 733 20.93 31.50 12.85
N THR A 734 20.20 31.63 11.77
CA THR A 734 18.83 32.16 11.79
C THR A 734 17.84 30.99 11.78
N TYR A 735 16.68 31.21 12.33
CA TYR A 735 15.63 30.18 12.27
C TYR A 735 14.25 30.78 11.94
N THR A 736 13.42 29.93 11.40
CA THR A 736 11.98 30.15 11.20
C THR A 736 11.20 28.96 11.73
N TYR A 737 9.94 29.15 12.05
CA TYR A 737 9.08 28.06 12.44
C TYR A 737 7.68 28.20 11.85
N ASN A 738 6.98 27.08 11.73
CA ASN A 738 5.61 27.02 11.27
C ASN A 738 4.79 26.15 12.23
N ASP A 739 3.79 26.75 12.87
CA ASP A 739 2.83 26.06 13.70
C ASP A 739 1.77 25.40 12.81
N ARG A 740 1.69 24.07 12.84
CA ARG A 740 0.83 23.28 11.95
C ARG A 740 -0.44 22.77 12.61
N GLY A 741 -0.59 22.97 13.91
CA GLY A 741 -1.68 22.38 14.66
C GLY A 741 -2.93 23.26 14.76
N SER A 742 -4.10 22.62 14.77
CA SER A 742 -5.37 23.26 15.10
C SER A 742 -5.52 23.34 16.62
N ARG A 743 -5.01 24.40 17.22
CA ARG A 743 -5.04 24.61 18.69
C ARG A 743 -5.06 26.08 19.06
N THR A 744 -5.41 26.34 20.33
CA THR A 744 -5.53 27.70 20.86
C THR A 744 -4.22 28.22 21.51
N VAL A 745 -3.22 27.35 21.70
CA VAL A 745 -1.98 27.67 22.39
C VAL A 745 -0.85 27.78 21.37
N ALA A 746 -0.36 28.99 21.16
CA ALA A 746 0.75 29.24 20.23
C ALA A 746 2.09 28.74 20.82
N PRO A 747 3.00 28.22 19.97
CA PRO A 747 4.34 27.85 20.38
C PRO A 747 5.16 29.08 20.82
N GLN A 748 6.11 28.86 21.74
CA GLN A 748 7.04 29.87 22.21
C GLN A 748 8.45 29.38 21.99
N ILE A 749 9.27 30.14 21.26
CA ILE A 749 10.67 29.79 21.00
C ILE A 749 11.54 30.92 21.53
N SER A 750 12.54 30.56 22.36
CA SER A 750 13.59 31.44 22.79
C SER A 750 14.95 30.89 22.38
N GLU A 751 15.88 31.79 22.11
CA GLU A 751 17.21 31.42 21.65
C GLU A 751 18.32 31.94 22.54
N THR A 752 19.43 31.24 22.57
CA THR A 752 20.71 31.75 23.04
C THR A 752 21.81 31.38 22.05
N TRP A 753 22.78 32.30 21.89
CA TRP A 753 23.95 32.08 21.06
C TRP A 753 25.21 32.36 21.85
N ASN A 754 26.01 31.35 22.06
CA ASN A 754 27.25 31.46 22.80
C ASN A 754 28.24 30.36 22.36
N ASN A 755 29.55 30.70 22.26
CA ASN A 755 30.62 29.76 21.93
C ASN A 755 30.31 28.88 20.68
N ASN A 756 29.80 29.46 19.63
CA ASN A 756 29.39 28.77 18.40
C ASN A 756 28.30 27.68 18.62
N ILE A 757 27.48 27.84 19.64
CA ILE A 757 26.36 26.98 19.96
C ILE A 757 25.09 27.82 19.89
N LEU A 758 24.19 27.45 18.99
CA LEU A 758 22.81 27.92 19.04
C LEU A 758 22.00 26.97 19.92
N ALA A 759 21.35 27.49 20.94
CA ALA A 759 20.38 26.72 21.72
C ALA A 759 19.00 27.36 21.57
N LEU A 760 18.07 26.56 21.10
CA LEU A 760 16.65 26.89 21.01
C LEU A 760 15.92 26.18 22.16
N THR A 761 15.15 26.93 22.95
CA THR A 761 14.16 26.35 23.88
C THR A 761 12.81 26.51 23.23
N VAL A 762 12.22 25.40 22.91
CA VAL A 762 10.96 25.30 22.15
C VAL A 762 9.87 24.84 23.09
N LYS A 763 8.84 25.64 23.29
CA LYS A 763 7.66 25.24 24.04
C LYS A 763 6.47 25.13 23.09
N HIS A 764 5.92 23.96 22.99
CA HIS A 764 4.78 23.71 22.08
C HIS A 764 3.85 22.60 22.58
N ASN A 765 2.69 22.53 21.94
CA ASN A 765 1.73 21.45 22.10
C ASN A 765 1.23 21.05 20.71
N GLY A 766 1.93 20.12 20.07
CA GLY A 766 1.53 19.55 18.79
C GLY A 766 2.48 19.81 17.66
N PRO A 767 2.08 19.58 16.41
CA PRO A 767 2.98 19.57 15.26
C PRO A 767 3.59 20.96 14.99
N LEU A 768 4.90 20.98 14.85
CA LEU A 768 5.68 22.18 14.65
C LEU A 768 6.85 21.90 13.71
N ASP A 769 7.05 22.75 12.71
CA ASP A 769 8.25 22.76 11.88
C ASP A 769 9.20 23.86 12.33
N ILE A 770 10.49 23.55 12.39
CA ILE A 770 11.54 24.56 12.62
C ILE A 770 12.60 24.36 11.54
N THR A 771 12.97 25.44 10.85
CA THR A 771 14.09 25.46 9.92
C THR A 771 15.18 26.33 10.49
N VAL A 772 16.39 25.78 10.62
CA VAL A 772 17.58 26.51 11.08
C VAL A 772 18.57 26.59 9.94
N ASN A 773 18.91 27.82 9.49
CA ASN A 773 19.94 28.05 8.49
C ASN A 773 21.32 28.08 9.17
N CYS A 774 22.18 27.17 8.78
CA CYS A 774 23.47 26.93 9.39
C CYS A 774 24.60 27.50 8.53
N ALA A 775 25.63 28.05 9.18
CA ALA A 775 26.91 28.39 8.56
C ALA A 775 28.00 27.70 9.34
N GLY A 776 28.52 26.61 8.82
CA GLY A 776 29.55 25.81 9.45
C GLY A 776 30.87 25.85 8.69
N ASN A 777 31.90 25.19 9.21
CA ASN A 777 33.14 24.99 8.52
C ASN A 777 32.96 24.11 7.30
N ALA A 778 33.71 24.40 6.23
CA ALA A 778 33.74 23.55 5.03
C ALA A 778 34.55 22.27 5.31
N MET A 779 34.09 21.44 6.25
CA MET A 779 34.61 20.09 6.41
C MET A 779 34.10 19.17 5.30
N GLN A 780 34.84 18.10 5.02
CA GLN A 780 34.37 17.07 4.12
C GLN A 780 33.17 16.37 4.77
N ARG A 781 31.96 16.74 4.36
CA ARG A 781 30.71 16.11 4.74
C ARG A 781 30.25 15.18 3.62
N GLU A 782 29.51 14.14 3.97
CA GLU A 782 28.85 13.32 2.96
C GLU A 782 27.91 14.20 2.13
N THR A 783 27.87 13.98 0.83
CA THR A 783 27.00 14.70 -0.11
C THR A 783 26.17 13.71 -0.88
N GLY A 784 25.12 14.17 -1.54
CA GLY A 784 24.29 13.29 -2.39
C GLY A 784 23.22 12.51 -1.63
N TYR A 785 22.72 13.07 -0.53
CA TYR A 785 21.56 12.51 0.16
C TYR A 785 20.30 12.49 -0.75
N ARG A 786 19.44 11.54 -0.50
CA ARG A 786 18.21 11.36 -1.28
C ARG A 786 17.13 12.34 -0.90
N THR A 787 16.36 12.75 -1.92
CA THR A 787 15.15 13.54 -1.75
C THR A 787 13.95 12.64 -2.00
N ALA A 788 13.02 12.58 -1.06
CA ALA A 788 11.75 11.89 -1.29
C ALA A 788 10.87 12.71 -2.24
N THR A 789 10.37 12.05 -3.28
CA THR A 789 9.33 12.59 -4.16
C THR A 789 8.15 11.63 -4.13
N ILE A 790 7.01 12.10 -3.69
CA ILE A 790 5.80 11.27 -3.62
C ILE A 790 4.96 11.51 -4.87
N SER A 791 4.61 10.42 -5.55
CA SER A 791 3.75 10.45 -6.74
C SER A 791 2.30 10.24 -6.34
N THR A 792 1.40 11.07 -6.86
CA THR A 792 -0.04 10.87 -6.66
C THR A 792 -0.47 9.54 -7.28
N PRO A 793 -1.20 8.68 -6.55
CA PRO A 793 -1.75 7.46 -7.11
C PRO A 793 -2.76 7.75 -8.24
N ALA A 794 -2.94 6.77 -9.13
CA ALA A 794 -4.03 6.83 -10.09
C ALA A 794 -5.38 6.94 -9.36
N SER A 795 -6.30 7.71 -9.91
CA SER A 795 -7.68 7.76 -9.42
C SER A 795 -8.47 6.54 -9.90
N PRO A 796 -9.51 6.11 -9.18
CA PRO A 796 -10.46 5.14 -9.68
C PRO A 796 -11.08 5.59 -10.99
N GLN A 797 -11.54 4.64 -11.81
CA GLN A 797 -12.36 4.95 -12.97
C GLN A 797 -13.68 5.58 -12.52
N SER A 798 -14.26 6.44 -13.38
CA SER A 798 -15.55 7.05 -13.07
C SER A 798 -16.64 5.99 -12.93
N TYR A 799 -17.41 6.06 -11.86
CA TYR A 799 -18.54 5.20 -11.62
C TYR A 799 -19.73 5.62 -12.47
N SER A 800 -20.25 4.70 -13.30
CA SER A 800 -21.37 4.94 -14.20
C SER A 800 -22.67 4.21 -13.77
N GLY A 801 -22.60 3.50 -12.65
CA GLY A 801 -23.74 2.74 -12.14
C GLY A 801 -24.83 3.61 -11.51
N PRO A 802 -25.95 2.98 -11.10
CA PRO A 802 -27.02 3.67 -10.39
C PRO A 802 -26.53 4.30 -9.09
N ARG A 803 -26.98 5.52 -8.79
CA ARG A 803 -26.65 6.23 -7.56
C ARG A 803 -27.75 5.99 -6.54
N GLN A 804 -27.44 5.33 -5.46
CA GLN A 804 -28.35 5.01 -4.38
C GLN A 804 -28.00 5.80 -3.13
N HIS A 805 -28.97 6.48 -2.56
CA HIS A 805 -28.88 7.27 -1.35
C HIS A 805 -29.82 6.71 -0.30
N GLU A 806 -29.29 6.37 0.85
CA GLU A 806 -30.03 5.74 1.93
C GLU A 806 -30.81 6.77 2.74
N ALA A 807 -32.08 6.48 3.00
CA ALA A 807 -32.99 7.45 3.61
C ALA A 807 -32.62 7.83 5.04
N GLU A 808 -31.95 6.93 5.78
CA GLU A 808 -31.47 7.25 7.14
C GLU A 808 -30.39 8.33 7.15
N ASN A 809 -29.83 8.71 5.99
CA ASN A 809 -28.85 9.79 5.85
C ASN A 809 -29.46 11.14 5.47
N PHE A 810 -30.78 11.16 5.15
CA PHE A 810 -31.44 12.38 4.72
C PHE A 810 -31.60 13.41 5.85
N ASP A 811 -31.58 14.65 5.49
CA ASP A 811 -32.10 15.71 6.33
C ASP A 811 -33.61 15.54 6.50
N TYR A 812 -34.16 15.81 7.67
CA TYR A 812 -35.56 15.53 7.95
C TYR A 812 -36.25 16.61 8.77
N LYS A 813 -37.58 16.71 8.59
CA LYS A 813 -38.41 17.67 9.29
C LYS A 813 -39.74 17.01 9.67
N ASN A 814 -40.16 17.15 10.94
CA ASN A 814 -41.47 16.72 11.46
C ASN A 814 -41.89 15.29 11.10
N ILE A 815 -40.93 14.39 10.86
CA ILE A 815 -41.20 12.97 10.61
C ILE A 815 -41.54 12.25 11.92
N LYS A 816 -42.14 11.07 11.83
CA LYS A 816 -42.49 10.24 13.00
C LYS A 816 -41.25 9.64 13.65
N ALA A 817 -40.36 9.06 12.83
CA ALA A 817 -39.16 8.46 13.33
C ALA A 817 -38.06 8.46 12.26
N HIS A 818 -36.86 8.65 12.70
CA HIS A 818 -35.62 8.46 11.95
C HIS A 818 -34.90 7.26 12.58
N VAL A 819 -34.88 6.14 11.89
CA VAL A 819 -34.41 4.88 12.45
C VAL A 819 -33.07 4.54 11.84
N LYS A 820 -32.04 4.45 12.67
CA LYS A 820 -30.71 3.96 12.35
C LYS A 820 -30.38 2.74 13.19
N ASN A 821 -29.53 1.89 12.68
CA ASN A 821 -29.15 0.64 13.36
C ASN A 821 -30.38 -0.21 13.72
N ALA A 822 -31.30 -0.31 12.79
CA ALA A 822 -32.62 -0.93 12.97
C ALA A 822 -32.57 -2.47 13.16
N ALA A 823 -31.42 -3.02 13.28
CA ALA A 823 -31.19 -4.43 13.49
C ALA A 823 -31.96 -4.96 14.72
N GLY A 824 -32.70 -6.03 14.52
CA GLY A 824 -33.58 -6.61 15.56
C GLY A 824 -34.96 -5.98 15.65
N GLY A 825 -35.25 -4.94 14.86
CA GLY A 825 -36.60 -4.38 14.73
C GLY A 825 -37.59 -5.31 14.03
N SER A 826 -38.89 -4.96 14.08
CA SER A 826 -39.95 -5.71 13.39
C SER A 826 -39.99 -5.50 11.89
N ILE A 827 -39.37 -4.41 11.38
CA ILE A 827 -39.28 -4.12 9.95
C ILE A 827 -37.97 -4.72 9.40
N ARG A 828 -38.07 -5.46 8.29
CA ARG A 828 -36.98 -6.21 7.68
C ARG A 828 -36.79 -5.83 6.22
N ASN A 829 -35.77 -6.35 5.56
CA ASN A 829 -35.49 -6.21 4.14
C ASN A 829 -35.31 -4.76 3.66
N TYR A 830 -34.92 -3.84 4.55
CA TYR A 830 -34.40 -2.51 4.19
C TYR A 830 -32.92 -2.64 3.79
N THR A 831 -32.41 -1.65 3.04
CA THR A 831 -30.99 -1.57 2.70
C THR A 831 -30.18 -0.84 3.78
N ALA A 832 -28.89 -1.02 3.78
CA ALA A 832 -27.95 -0.38 4.72
C ALA A 832 -28.35 -0.53 6.20
N LEU A 833 -28.45 0.56 6.94
CA LEU A 833 -28.57 0.55 8.40
C LEU A 833 -29.92 1.00 8.94
N GLY A 834 -30.80 1.49 8.07
CA GLY A 834 -32.03 2.05 8.60
C GLY A 834 -33.07 2.46 7.59
N TYR A 835 -34.00 3.27 8.05
CA TYR A 835 -35.09 3.81 7.24
C TYR A 835 -35.70 5.03 7.92
N ILE A 836 -36.49 5.78 7.21
CA ILE A 836 -37.31 6.85 7.76
C ILE A 836 -38.78 6.41 7.85
N ASN A 837 -39.42 6.63 9.02
CA ASN A 837 -40.89 6.61 9.12
C ASN A 837 -41.39 8.05 8.96
N PHE A 838 -41.98 8.34 7.81
CA PHE A 838 -42.44 9.66 7.44
C PHE A 838 -43.58 10.15 8.35
N GLY A 839 -44.42 9.24 8.79
CA GLY A 839 -45.53 9.53 9.70
C GLY A 839 -46.71 10.24 9.02
N SER A 840 -47.58 10.84 9.85
CA SER A 840 -48.82 11.49 9.42
C SER A 840 -48.84 13.02 9.58
N SER A 841 -47.70 13.63 9.85
CA SER A 841 -47.60 15.11 9.98
C SER A 841 -47.77 15.78 8.61
N SER A 842 -48.65 16.74 8.50
CA SER A 842 -48.84 17.56 7.29
C SER A 842 -47.62 18.45 6.96
N ALA A 843 -46.70 18.60 7.89
CA ALA A 843 -45.45 19.34 7.75
C ALA A 843 -44.21 18.43 7.66
N ALA A 844 -44.43 17.10 7.53
CA ALA A 844 -43.32 16.17 7.39
C ALA A 844 -42.58 16.37 6.04
N ALA A 845 -41.28 16.34 6.08
CA ALA A 845 -40.45 16.39 4.89
C ALA A 845 -39.10 15.71 5.12
N VAL A 846 -38.53 15.17 4.03
CA VAL A 846 -37.16 14.69 3.97
C VAL A 846 -36.47 15.29 2.75
N ARG A 847 -35.16 15.48 2.85
CA ARG A 847 -34.38 16.12 1.83
C ARG A 847 -33.01 15.46 1.69
N ASP A 848 -32.59 15.26 0.44
CA ASP A 848 -31.24 14.81 0.11
C ASP A 848 -30.58 15.68 -0.95
N MET A 849 -29.26 15.71 -0.95
CA MET A 849 -28.44 16.43 -1.92
C MET A 849 -27.73 15.41 -2.83
N VAL A 850 -28.09 15.40 -4.10
CA VAL A 850 -27.52 14.48 -5.08
C VAL A 850 -26.75 15.20 -6.15
N SER A 851 -25.62 14.66 -6.57
CA SER A 851 -24.81 15.25 -7.65
C SER A 851 -24.81 14.36 -8.88
N VAL A 852 -25.04 14.97 -10.05
CA VAL A 852 -24.98 14.29 -11.34
C VAL A 852 -23.95 14.94 -12.26
N LEU A 853 -23.32 14.13 -13.10
CA LEU A 853 -22.27 14.57 -14.01
C LEU A 853 -22.83 15.37 -15.21
N ASN A 854 -24.01 15.00 -15.68
CA ASN A 854 -24.64 15.60 -16.84
C ASN A 854 -26.03 16.13 -16.45
N GLU A 855 -26.42 17.27 -17.00
CA GLU A 855 -27.83 17.70 -16.92
C GLU A 855 -28.70 16.88 -17.87
N GLY A 856 -29.93 16.61 -17.48
CA GLY A 856 -30.86 15.88 -18.33
C GLY A 856 -31.99 15.16 -17.57
N PRO A 857 -32.75 14.33 -18.30
CA PRO A 857 -33.76 13.47 -17.69
C PRO A 857 -33.10 12.30 -16.94
N TYR A 858 -33.66 12.00 -15.76
CA TYR A 858 -33.27 10.88 -14.91
C TYR A 858 -34.50 10.15 -14.42
N THR A 859 -34.36 8.84 -14.18
CA THR A 859 -35.34 8.05 -13.46
C THR A 859 -35.00 8.06 -11.96
N LEU A 860 -35.85 8.66 -11.16
CA LEU A 860 -35.79 8.60 -9.70
C LEU A 860 -36.67 7.43 -9.23
N LYS A 861 -36.06 6.44 -8.60
CA LYS A 861 -36.71 5.30 -7.96
C LYS A 861 -36.72 5.54 -6.45
N ILE A 862 -37.90 5.51 -5.84
CA ILE A 862 -38.08 5.71 -4.41
C ILE A 862 -38.51 4.37 -3.81
N ARG A 863 -37.64 3.75 -3.00
CA ARG A 863 -37.96 2.49 -2.33
C ARG A 863 -38.70 2.77 -1.05
N TYR A 864 -39.85 2.18 -0.90
CA TYR A 864 -40.79 2.50 0.16
C TYR A 864 -41.57 1.27 0.67
N ARG A 865 -42.18 1.43 1.84
CA ARG A 865 -43.15 0.52 2.44
C ARG A 865 -44.35 1.34 2.94
N ALA A 866 -45.57 0.94 2.54
CA ALA A 866 -46.84 1.56 2.94
C ALA A 866 -47.81 0.47 3.39
N PRO A 867 -47.69 -0.08 4.62
CA PRO A 867 -48.41 -1.31 5.02
C PRO A 867 -49.90 -1.10 5.19
N SER A 868 -50.36 0.09 5.59
CA SER A 868 -51.72 0.33 5.99
C SER A 868 -52.65 0.80 4.85
N ALA A 869 -52.14 1.57 3.92
CA ALA A 869 -52.90 2.13 2.80
C ALA A 869 -51.97 2.75 1.74
N THR A 870 -52.50 2.95 0.54
CA THR A 870 -51.87 3.75 -0.52
C THR A 870 -51.68 5.19 -0.03
N VAL A 871 -50.51 5.75 -0.22
CA VAL A 871 -50.16 7.15 0.14
C VAL A 871 -49.94 7.95 -1.13
N SER A 872 -50.76 8.97 -1.38
CA SER A 872 -50.64 9.89 -2.54
C SER A 872 -50.56 11.35 -2.14
N THR A 873 -50.33 11.60 -0.85
CA THR A 873 -50.27 12.93 -0.24
C THR A 873 -48.84 13.40 0.01
N VAL A 874 -47.91 13.00 -0.86
CA VAL A 874 -46.50 13.42 -0.82
C VAL A 874 -46.13 14.08 -2.13
N GLU A 875 -45.55 15.26 -2.05
CA GLU A 875 -45.03 15.98 -3.20
C GLU A 875 -43.54 15.74 -3.35
N LEU A 876 -43.09 15.52 -4.57
CA LEU A 876 -41.70 15.50 -4.96
C LEU A 876 -41.27 16.90 -5.42
N HIS A 877 -40.24 17.44 -4.80
CA HIS A 877 -39.62 18.70 -5.21
C HIS A 877 -38.20 18.45 -5.68
N ILE A 878 -37.82 19.06 -6.80
CA ILE A 878 -36.48 19.09 -7.35
C ILE A 878 -36.00 20.54 -7.35
N ASN A 879 -34.91 20.84 -6.65
CA ASN A 879 -34.36 22.19 -6.52
C ASN A 879 -35.42 23.21 -6.06
N GLY A 880 -36.27 22.80 -5.13
CA GLY A 880 -37.33 23.63 -4.55
C GLY A 880 -38.60 23.83 -5.42
N LYS A 881 -38.65 23.18 -6.59
CA LYS A 881 -39.82 23.22 -7.48
C LYS A 881 -40.57 21.90 -7.45
N THR A 882 -41.90 21.93 -7.40
CA THR A 882 -42.71 20.72 -7.49
C THR A 882 -42.46 20.02 -8.80
N SER A 883 -42.08 18.77 -8.75
CA SER A 883 -41.76 17.91 -9.91
C SER A 883 -42.78 16.81 -10.12
N GLY A 884 -43.54 16.45 -9.11
CA GLY A 884 -44.55 15.39 -9.21
C GLY A 884 -45.19 14.99 -7.87
N PHE A 885 -46.07 14.01 -7.95
CA PHE A 885 -46.75 13.41 -6.81
C PHE A 885 -46.54 11.90 -6.87
N PRO A 886 -45.50 11.39 -6.22
CA PRO A 886 -45.26 9.95 -6.21
C PRO A 886 -46.42 9.21 -5.55
N GLU A 887 -46.88 8.15 -6.18
CA GLU A 887 -47.84 7.25 -5.59
C GLU A 887 -47.15 6.09 -4.90
N PHE A 888 -47.44 5.90 -3.65
CA PHE A 888 -46.97 4.79 -2.83
C PHE A 888 -48.12 3.82 -2.56
N THR A 889 -48.28 2.87 -3.45
CA THR A 889 -49.35 1.85 -3.35
C THR A 889 -49.17 1.02 -2.10
N GLN A 890 -50.31 0.59 -1.50
CA GLN A 890 -50.26 -0.24 -0.31
C GLN A 890 -49.39 -1.49 -0.52
N THR A 891 -48.51 -1.78 0.45
CA THR A 891 -47.63 -2.95 0.46
C THR A 891 -48.10 -3.99 1.48
N GLY A 892 -47.49 -5.18 1.48
CA GLY A 892 -47.58 -6.12 2.61
C GLY A 892 -46.76 -5.61 3.82
N ASN A 893 -46.86 -6.32 4.93
CA ASN A 893 -46.16 -5.93 6.17
C ASN A 893 -44.64 -6.02 6.08
N ASP A 894 -44.10 -6.88 5.23
CA ASP A 894 -42.65 -7.05 5.08
C ASP A 894 -42.21 -6.82 3.62
N ASP A 895 -43.06 -6.12 2.86
CA ASP A 895 -42.83 -5.91 1.43
C ASP A 895 -42.40 -4.47 1.15
N TRP A 896 -41.26 -4.32 0.49
CA TRP A 896 -40.76 -3.03 -0.01
C TRP A 896 -41.03 -2.94 -1.51
N ARG A 897 -41.54 -1.79 -1.96
CA ARG A 897 -41.80 -1.49 -3.35
C ARG A 897 -41.04 -0.27 -3.83
N VAL A 898 -41.07 -0.06 -5.15
CA VAL A 898 -40.40 1.10 -5.78
C VAL A 898 -41.46 1.94 -6.51
N SER A 899 -41.50 3.22 -6.20
CA SER A 899 -42.21 4.24 -6.98
C SER A 899 -41.22 4.92 -7.91
N MET A 900 -41.57 5.01 -9.21
CA MET A 900 -40.69 5.56 -10.24
C MET A 900 -41.19 6.92 -10.69
N GLN A 901 -40.30 7.91 -10.77
CA GLN A 901 -40.60 9.26 -11.23
C GLN A 901 -39.57 9.68 -12.29
N GLN A 902 -40.04 10.34 -13.34
CA GLN A 902 -39.14 11.00 -14.29
C GLN A 902 -38.84 12.41 -13.78
N VAL A 903 -37.59 12.72 -13.62
CA VAL A 903 -37.14 14.02 -13.12
C VAL A 903 -36.09 14.62 -14.03
N TYR A 904 -35.97 15.95 -14.03
CA TYR A 904 -34.88 16.64 -14.71
C TYR A 904 -33.90 17.17 -13.67
N LEU A 905 -32.62 16.76 -13.77
CA LEU A 905 -31.55 17.18 -12.88
C LEU A 905 -30.57 18.08 -13.61
N ASN A 906 -30.10 19.13 -12.94
CA ASN A 906 -29.07 20.00 -13.43
C ASN A 906 -27.69 19.35 -13.20
N LYS A 907 -26.72 19.66 -14.05
CA LYS A 907 -25.32 19.26 -13.82
C LYS A 907 -24.85 19.78 -12.45
N GLY A 908 -24.20 18.93 -11.67
CA GLY A 908 -23.76 19.21 -10.31
C GLY A 908 -24.83 18.86 -9.28
N THR A 909 -24.83 19.56 -8.16
CA THR A 909 -25.68 19.25 -7.01
C THR A 909 -27.13 19.65 -7.21
N ASN A 910 -28.04 18.74 -6.92
CA ASN A 910 -29.49 18.94 -6.93
C ASN A 910 -30.07 18.59 -5.57
N THR A 911 -31.13 19.27 -5.17
CA THR A 911 -31.90 18.93 -3.98
C THR A 911 -33.12 18.12 -4.39
N ILE A 912 -33.24 16.93 -3.80
CA ILE A 912 -34.45 16.07 -3.91
C ILE A 912 -35.15 16.14 -2.58
N GLU A 913 -36.43 16.48 -2.60
CA GLU A 913 -37.20 16.62 -1.38
C GLU A 913 -38.58 15.98 -1.54
N LEU A 914 -38.99 15.21 -0.55
CA LEU A 914 -40.33 14.68 -0.39
C LEU A 914 -41.03 15.40 0.74
N ARG A 915 -42.19 16.05 0.46
CA ARG A 915 -42.98 16.83 1.42
C ARG A 915 -44.39 16.26 1.54
N ALA A 916 -44.90 16.22 2.75
CA ALA A 916 -46.31 15.98 2.94
C ALA A 916 -47.14 17.14 2.38
N ASN A 917 -48.20 16.80 1.64
CA ASN A 917 -49.20 17.72 1.14
C ASN A 917 -50.55 17.37 1.77
N GLY A 918 -50.95 18.11 2.79
CA GLY A 918 -52.15 17.83 3.58
C GLY A 918 -51.95 16.79 4.66
N ASN A 919 -53.04 16.27 5.25
CA ASN A 919 -52.96 15.21 6.25
C ASN A 919 -52.43 13.93 5.55
N ALA A 920 -51.15 13.70 5.71
CA ALA A 920 -50.54 12.48 5.21
C ALA A 920 -51.14 11.29 5.98
N ALA A 921 -51.84 10.48 5.28
CA ALA A 921 -52.35 9.26 5.85
C ALA A 921 -51.24 8.30 6.20
N SER A 922 -51.28 7.75 7.39
CA SER A 922 -50.73 6.47 7.80
C SER A 922 -49.41 6.00 7.22
N GLU A 923 -48.52 5.69 8.07
CA GLU A 923 -47.29 4.89 7.95
C GLU A 923 -46.71 4.71 6.52
N LEU A 924 -45.92 5.69 6.07
CA LEU A 924 -45.01 5.59 4.94
C LEU A 924 -43.58 5.45 5.48
N TYR A 925 -42.92 4.37 5.08
CA TYR A 925 -41.49 4.16 5.36
C TYR A 925 -40.70 4.38 4.09
N LEU A 926 -39.61 5.09 4.17
CA LEU A 926 -38.67 5.34 3.08
C LEU A 926 -37.36 4.64 3.40
N ASP A 927 -36.85 3.88 2.47
CA ASP A 927 -35.62 3.09 2.59
C ASP A 927 -34.44 3.77 1.86
N ASN A 928 -34.63 4.01 0.56
CA ASN A 928 -33.63 4.69 -0.25
C ASN A 928 -34.25 5.38 -1.47
N ILE A 929 -33.45 6.21 -2.12
CA ILE A 929 -33.69 6.66 -3.49
C ILE A 929 -32.58 6.19 -4.40
N ILE A 930 -32.93 5.84 -5.64
CA ILE A 930 -31.97 5.49 -6.69
C ILE A 930 -32.16 6.43 -7.86
N ILE A 931 -31.05 6.98 -8.38
CA ILE A 931 -31.04 7.85 -9.53
C ILE A 931 -30.33 7.12 -10.67
N GLU A 932 -31.04 6.96 -11.78
CA GLU A 932 -30.51 6.35 -13.00
C GLU A 932 -30.61 7.32 -14.15
N GLY A 933 -29.57 7.42 -14.98
CA GLY A 933 -29.63 8.13 -16.26
C GLY A 933 -30.59 7.41 -17.21
N VAL A 934 -31.35 8.16 -18.03
CA VAL A 934 -32.27 7.59 -19.04
C VAL A 934 -31.50 7.21 -20.28
#